data_30a4c1843dc6496b7477634f2b4c30ed
#
_entry.id   30a4c1843dc6496b7477634f2b4c30ed
#
_cell.length_a   1.000
_cell.length_b   1.000
_cell.length_c   1.000
_cell.angle_alpha   90.00
_cell.angle_beta   90.00
_cell.angle_gamma   90.00
#
_symmetry.space_group_name_H-M   'P 1'
#
loop_
_entity.id
_entity.type
_entity.pdbx_description
1 polymer ?
#
loop_
_entity_poly.entity_id
_entity_poly.type
_entity_poly.pdbx_seq_one_letter_code
_entity_poly.pdbx_strand_id
1 'polypeptide(L)'
;MTDITANVVVSMPSQLFTMARSFKAVANGKIYIGKIDTDPVNPENQIPVYVENEDGSHVPVSQPIIINAAGYPVYNGQIAKFVTVQGHSMAVYDAYGALQFYFPNVLKYDPDQLRTEIFSDRMLLITPQHYGAKGDGVNDDTAAFIAAANAIGEGGKLYVPTGTYSLTGPVNIPPVNMCGDGQGETVIVFDNTTSPKDGFVFAAPTKYDIEFGLSHLTVKTKGGNGDNAIYTPRGSGLNHLRPKPTFRFLSFCSEPANVEYDEFAQKYGWKWNFNCGDSWQFTIERIDAVGCYQIAKSYNEQFLDGFIRTAPEEGILSMRVSDITTHNVANFFEIKQKTYFTLLNIDAAKALRGIYDADDRIFETNRYAYGECICTNVGINAQLEPVRLDNRFLLIMNGMFIHRAAKGYDHGLEWVGLKLSRARVCSFQGIEIGTARGYSGTKKGIVLDAGDANNFTNVTFGLLDVCAQIGDSNSQYGANFATCFNNVSINADTVLLFDLQLCRNFHCDGYGASSAYTLQQFHRNSDDTSNTYTFSNVGKYNLYTDNSLYLHNSASLENGKNIRIDTRNGLSVSTQTDTGSAGNNFLIIRRTGVDIDSFELRTRSTAGAYTYINTPETHFSGLIKPTVDNVNSNGTSAFRWSQVYAGTGSINTSNEELKLRIEADEKTTESERLAALEIKKNIWRFKFKDAVKIKSDGARIHFGVGAQTVGNILRKYGLDPNNYAFWCYDEWDDIYAPEVLIRSVKNNETGEWYDEEYYTGRQVIIKPAGYQYGIRYEELMMFILMFI
;
A
#
# COMPACT_ATOMS: atom_id res chain seq x y z
N MET A 1 36.50 30.22 23.06
CA MET A 1 35.30 31.05 23.28
C MET A 1 34.10 30.15 22.97
N THR A 2 33.23 29.99 23.95
CA THR A 2 31.97 29.22 23.71
C THR A 2 31.19 29.99 22.66
N ASP A 3 30.82 29.31 21.59
CA ASP A 3 30.02 29.84 20.50
C ASP A 3 28.62 30.23 21.11
N ILE A 4 28.37 31.54 21.17
CA ILE A 4 27.12 32.06 21.71
C ILE A 4 26.12 32.15 20.58
N THR A 5 25.08 31.30 20.63
CA THR A 5 24.01 31.33 19.64
C THR A 5 23.02 32.47 20.00
N ALA A 6 23.23 33.66 19.49
CA ALA A 6 22.35 34.79 19.61
C ALA A 6 21.47 34.88 18.36
N ASN A 7 20.21 34.46 18.45
CA ASN A 7 19.34 34.26 17.31
C ASN A 7 17.96 34.98 17.40
N VAL A 8 17.82 35.91 18.32
CA VAL A 8 16.61 36.73 18.43
C VAL A 8 16.91 38.13 17.89
N VAL A 9 16.25 38.52 16.81
CA VAL A 9 16.50 39.79 16.15
C VAL A 9 15.97 40.96 16.96
N VAL A 10 16.85 41.89 17.30
CA VAL A 10 16.53 43.21 17.88
C VAL A 10 16.22 44.19 16.76
N SER A 11 17.09 44.26 15.75
CA SER A 11 16.87 45.08 14.57
C SER A 11 17.65 44.56 13.35
N MET A 12 17.04 44.67 12.17
CA MET A 12 17.67 44.40 10.88
C MET A 12 18.43 45.65 10.38
N PRO A 13 19.48 45.52 9.55
CA PRO A 13 20.22 46.65 8.97
C PRO A 13 19.31 47.59 8.18
N SER A 14 18.22 47.10 7.60
CA SER A 14 17.27 47.91 6.83
C SER A 14 16.13 48.53 7.68
N GLN A 15 16.11 48.30 9.01
CA GLN A 15 15.03 48.73 9.86
C GLN A 15 15.22 50.19 10.28
N LEU A 16 14.34 51.04 9.78
CA LEU A 16 14.28 52.46 10.13
C LEU A 16 13.40 52.65 11.37
N PHE A 17 13.90 53.34 12.36
CA PHE A 17 13.15 53.78 13.52
C PHE A 17 12.60 55.18 13.32
N THR A 18 11.29 55.37 13.45
CA THR A 18 10.60 56.65 13.27
C THR A 18 9.99 57.14 14.57
N MET A 19 9.74 58.44 14.67
CA MET A 19 9.06 59.05 15.80
C MET A 19 7.60 58.54 15.91
N ALA A 20 7.12 58.25 17.11
CA ALA A 20 5.78 57.67 17.37
C ALA A 20 4.63 58.54 16.84
N ARG A 21 4.80 59.82 16.67
CA ARG A 21 3.76 60.75 16.23
C ARG A 21 4.10 61.52 14.94
N SER A 22 5.15 61.12 14.22
CA SER A 22 5.52 61.72 12.96
C SER A 22 6.34 60.73 12.14
N PHE A 23 6.35 60.88 10.80
CA PHE A 23 7.14 60.04 9.92
C PHE A 23 8.62 60.45 9.86
N LYS A 24 9.12 61.21 10.82
CA LYS A 24 10.54 61.58 10.90
C LYS A 24 11.35 60.47 11.57
N ALA A 25 12.58 60.28 11.11
CA ALA A 25 13.50 59.36 11.73
C ALA A 25 13.77 59.70 13.19
N VAL A 26 13.96 58.72 14.07
CA VAL A 26 14.44 58.89 15.47
C VAL A 26 15.95 59.16 15.38
N ALA A 27 16.29 60.35 14.88
CA ALA A 27 17.71 60.79 14.68
C ALA A 27 18.44 60.87 16.02
N ASN A 28 19.61 60.24 16.12
CA ASN A 28 20.48 60.22 17.29
C ASN A 28 19.78 59.65 18.56
N GLY A 29 18.80 58.81 18.38
CA GLY A 29 18.06 58.15 19.44
C GLY A 29 18.79 56.97 20.04
N LYS A 30 18.14 56.30 21.00
CA LYS A 30 18.70 55.20 21.77
C LYS A 30 17.71 54.05 21.86
N ILE A 31 18.21 52.80 21.75
CA ILE A 31 17.42 51.58 21.98
C ILE A 31 17.99 50.88 23.22
N TYR A 32 17.08 50.50 24.14
CA TYR A 32 17.37 49.70 25.32
C TYR A 32 16.68 48.37 25.20
N ILE A 33 17.38 47.29 25.57
CA ILE A 33 16.92 45.90 25.47
C ILE A 33 17.02 45.25 26.86
N GLY A 34 15.90 44.71 27.31
CA GLY A 34 15.81 44.09 28.64
C GLY A 34 15.10 42.74 28.65
N LYS A 35 14.97 42.16 29.85
CA LYS A 35 14.16 40.96 30.06
C LYS A 35 12.71 41.23 29.68
N ILE A 36 12.03 40.21 29.16
CA ILE A 36 10.60 40.29 28.82
C ILE A 36 9.80 40.84 29.98
N ASP A 37 8.81 41.71 29.70
CA ASP A 37 7.88 42.35 30.63
C ASP A 37 8.57 43.23 31.71
N THR A 38 9.80 43.69 31.45
CA THR A 38 10.52 44.62 32.34
C THR A 38 10.92 45.89 31.62
N ASP A 39 11.14 46.99 32.38
CA ASP A 39 11.68 48.24 31.85
C ASP A 39 13.18 48.05 31.49
N PRO A 40 13.55 48.09 30.17
CA PRO A 40 14.94 47.85 29.73
C PRO A 40 15.87 49.05 30.02
N VAL A 41 15.37 50.21 30.44
CA VAL A 41 16.21 51.35 30.81
C VAL A 41 16.91 51.08 32.14
N ASN A 42 16.30 50.33 33.06
CA ASN A 42 16.93 49.89 34.29
C ASN A 42 18.08 48.91 33.98
N PRO A 43 19.33 49.19 34.41
CA PRO A 43 20.49 48.34 34.14
C PRO A 43 20.35 46.89 34.65
N GLU A 44 19.58 46.66 35.74
CA GLU A 44 19.36 45.33 36.30
C GLU A 44 18.47 44.45 35.42
N ASN A 45 17.69 45.06 34.54
CA ASN A 45 16.82 44.38 33.57
C ASN A 45 17.47 44.17 32.24
N GLN A 46 18.60 44.81 31.93
CA GLN A 46 19.25 44.73 30.64
C GLN A 46 19.81 43.32 30.40
N ILE A 47 19.70 42.89 29.17
CA ILE A 47 20.24 41.61 28.71
C ILE A 47 21.39 41.87 27.69
N PRO A 48 22.33 40.91 27.53
CA PRO A 48 23.38 41.04 26.53
C PRO A 48 22.80 41.14 25.11
N VAL A 49 23.29 42.11 24.35
CA VAL A 49 23.01 42.35 22.93
C VAL A 49 24.27 42.15 22.11
N TYR A 50 24.13 41.62 20.94
CA TYR A 50 25.27 41.35 20.04
C TYR A 50 25.00 41.95 18.66
N VAL A 51 26.07 42.34 18.00
CA VAL A 51 26.08 42.55 16.55
C VAL A 51 26.42 41.22 15.88
N GLU A 52 25.61 40.83 14.92
CA GLU A 52 25.88 39.70 14.06
C GLU A 52 26.62 40.13 12.81
N ASN A 53 27.83 39.60 12.59
CA ASN A 53 28.66 39.86 11.43
C ASN A 53 28.21 38.98 10.22
N GLU A 54 28.68 39.30 9.02
CA GLU A 54 28.37 38.55 7.79
C GLU A 54 28.85 37.07 7.84
N ASP A 55 29.85 36.76 8.63
CA ASP A 55 30.40 35.43 8.85
C ASP A 55 29.61 34.62 9.93
N GLY A 56 28.53 35.22 10.50
CA GLY A 56 27.72 34.62 11.55
C GLY A 56 28.34 34.76 12.95
N SER A 57 29.48 35.42 13.12
CA SER A 57 30.08 35.67 14.44
C SER A 57 29.34 36.78 15.20
N HIS A 58 29.35 36.69 16.51
CA HIS A 58 28.63 37.60 17.38
C HIS A 58 29.60 38.46 18.23
N VAL A 59 29.45 39.80 18.17
CA VAL A 59 30.23 40.75 18.98
C VAL A 59 29.36 41.40 20.02
N PRO A 60 29.66 41.26 21.33
CA PRO A 60 28.85 41.89 22.38
C PRO A 60 28.87 43.39 22.31
N VAL A 61 27.73 44.04 22.52
CA VAL A 61 27.55 45.49 22.43
C VAL A 61 27.02 46.03 23.76
N SER A 62 27.61 47.14 24.20
CA SER A 62 27.05 47.84 25.38
C SER A 62 25.79 48.59 25.02
N GLN A 63 24.86 48.64 25.99
CA GLN A 63 23.65 49.41 25.87
C GLN A 63 23.80 50.83 26.40
N PRO A 64 23.06 51.81 25.84
CA PRO A 64 22.06 51.68 24.76
C PRO A 64 22.64 51.54 23.36
N ILE A 65 21.90 50.88 22.48
CA ILE A 65 22.20 50.86 21.04
C ILE A 65 21.91 52.26 20.47
N ILE A 66 22.82 52.81 19.73
CA ILE A 66 22.67 54.17 19.17
C ILE A 66 21.98 54.12 17.81
N ILE A 67 21.05 55.02 17.57
CA ILE A 67 20.43 55.28 16.27
C ILE A 67 21.12 56.46 15.63
N ASN A 68 21.55 56.34 14.37
CA ASN A 68 22.22 57.44 13.67
C ASN A 68 21.26 58.56 13.25
N ALA A 69 21.78 59.64 12.66
CA ALA A 69 20.96 60.77 12.22
C ALA A 69 19.92 60.40 11.15
N ALA A 70 20.13 59.31 10.41
CA ALA A 70 19.18 58.79 9.42
C ALA A 70 18.13 57.83 9.98
N GLY A 71 18.19 57.48 11.28
CA GLY A 71 17.21 56.62 11.96
C GLY A 71 17.53 55.14 12.00
N TYR A 72 18.75 54.74 11.64
CA TYR A 72 19.19 53.33 11.66
C TYR A 72 20.05 53.01 12.87
N PRO A 73 19.89 51.86 13.50
CA PRO A 73 20.77 51.37 14.56
C PRO A 73 22.17 51.13 14.05
N VAL A 74 23.18 51.62 14.81
CA VAL A 74 24.57 51.55 14.40
C VAL A 74 25.50 51.03 15.48
N TYR A 75 26.57 50.34 15.04
CA TYR A 75 27.71 49.95 15.85
C TYR A 75 28.96 50.53 15.21
N ASN A 76 29.74 51.24 16.02
CA ASN A 76 30.92 51.95 15.57
C ASN A 76 30.68 52.86 14.34
N GLY A 77 29.47 53.45 14.27
CA GLY A 77 29.06 54.33 13.17
C GLY A 77 28.56 53.61 11.91
N GLN A 78 28.60 52.30 11.82
CA GLN A 78 28.08 51.52 10.71
C GLN A 78 26.71 50.89 11.08
N ILE A 79 25.81 50.83 10.10
CA ILE A 79 24.51 50.16 10.28
C ILE A 79 24.76 48.66 10.48
N ALA A 80 24.19 48.09 11.51
CA ALA A 80 24.41 46.71 11.90
C ALA A 80 23.10 45.95 12.24
N LYS A 81 23.16 44.62 12.16
CA LYS A 81 22.12 43.70 12.66
C LYS A 81 22.40 43.44 14.15
N PHE A 82 21.39 43.71 15.00
CA PHE A 82 21.50 43.45 16.42
C PHE A 82 20.62 42.26 16.83
N VAL A 83 21.18 41.39 17.65
CA VAL A 83 20.55 40.13 18.08
C VAL A 83 20.73 39.87 19.58
N THR A 84 19.86 39.05 20.15
CA THR A 84 19.94 38.57 21.54
C THR A 84 19.80 37.04 21.59
N VAL A 85 20.15 36.42 22.72
CA VAL A 85 19.99 34.96 22.96
C VAL A 85 18.58 34.55 23.31
N GLN A 86 17.73 35.47 23.70
CA GLN A 86 16.38 35.24 24.24
C GLN A 86 15.41 36.32 23.81
N GLY A 87 14.11 36.07 23.92
CA GLY A 87 13.09 37.10 23.79
C GLY A 87 13.34 38.27 24.75
N HIS A 88 12.92 39.48 24.36
CA HIS A 88 13.30 40.69 25.08
C HIS A 88 12.20 41.76 25.11
N SER A 89 12.30 42.68 26.05
CA SER A 89 11.62 43.97 25.99
C SER A 89 12.51 44.96 25.24
N MET A 90 11.89 45.95 24.56
CA MET A 90 12.60 47.00 23.82
C MET A 90 11.97 48.36 24.13
N ALA A 91 12.80 49.33 24.41
CA ALA A 91 12.40 50.73 24.53
C ALA A 91 13.24 51.61 23.60
N VAL A 92 12.59 52.47 22.85
CA VAL A 92 13.21 53.41 21.89
C VAL A 92 12.97 54.83 22.35
N TYR A 93 14.07 55.56 22.52
CA TYR A 93 14.07 56.96 22.95
C TYR A 93 14.66 57.86 21.87
N ASP A 94 14.16 59.07 21.74
CA ASP A 94 14.75 60.06 20.86
C ASP A 94 16.03 60.71 21.46
N ALA A 95 16.65 61.61 20.73
CA ALA A 95 17.88 62.32 21.17
C ALA A 95 17.67 63.16 22.43
N TYR A 96 16.42 63.51 22.75
CA TYR A 96 16.09 64.37 23.93
C TYR A 96 15.65 63.54 25.11
N GLY A 97 15.66 62.19 25.01
CA GLY A 97 15.27 61.28 26.09
C GLY A 97 13.76 61.08 26.22
N ALA A 98 12.97 61.42 25.21
CA ALA A 98 11.55 61.14 25.19
C ALA A 98 11.30 59.73 24.60
N LEU A 99 10.50 58.92 25.35
CA LEU A 99 10.11 57.58 24.92
C LEU A 99 9.27 57.65 23.65
N GLN A 100 9.70 56.97 22.61
CA GLN A 100 8.99 56.90 21.34
C GLN A 100 8.21 55.58 21.25
N PHE A 101 8.77 54.45 21.59
CA PHE A 101 8.16 53.12 21.58
C PHE A 101 8.61 52.30 22.76
N TYR A 102 7.70 51.48 23.30
CA TYR A 102 8.01 50.42 24.25
C TYR A 102 7.27 49.14 23.85
N PHE A 103 8.02 48.08 23.69
CA PHE A 103 7.54 46.74 23.42
C PHE A 103 7.93 45.85 24.61
N PRO A 104 6.93 45.39 25.44
CA PRO A 104 7.26 44.60 26.64
C PRO A 104 7.76 43.21 26.28
N ASN A 105 7.37 42.67 25.13
CA ASN A 105 7.68 41.30 24.73
C ASN A 105 7.88 41.20 23.21
N VAL A 106 9.14 41.06 22.83
CA VAL A 106 9.57 40.74 21.47
C VAL A 106 9.98 39.26 21.51
N LEU A 107 9.10 38.39 21.01
CA LEU A 107 9.27 36.94 21.07
C LEU A 107 10.36 36.43 20.16
N LYS A 108 10.92 35.28 20.53
CA LYS A 108 11.92 34.52 19.77
C LYS A 108 11.36 33.88 18.51
N TYR A 109 10.98 34.67 17.51
CA TYR A 109 10.58 34.14 16.22
C TYR A 109 11.19 34.95 15.08
N ASP A 110 12.41 34.59 14.69
CA ASP A 110 12.97 35.01 13.41
C ASP A 110 12.50 34.04 12.33
N PRO A 111 11.72 34.48 11.31
CA PRO A 111 11.27 33.63 10.20
C PRO A 111 12.42 32.96 9.44
N ASP A 112 13.56 33.65 9.32
CA ASP A 112 14.72 33.09 8.60
C ASP A 112 15.47 32.05 9.45
N GLN A 113 15.45 32.19 10.77
CA GLN A 113 16.03 31.19 11.67
C GLN A 113 15.08 30.03 11.96
N LEU A 114 13.77 30.26 12.02
CA LEU A 114 12.81 29.15 12.03
C LEU A 114 12.98 28.29 10.78
N ARG A 115 13.22 28.91 9.64
CA ARG A 115 13.56 28.21 8.42
C ARG A 115 14.88 27.44 8.54
N THR A 116 15.90 28.04 9.12
CA THR A 116 17.21 27.42 9.35
C THR A 116 17.12 26.31 10.43
N GLU A 117 16.35 26.48 11.51
CA GLU A 117 16.13 25.46 12.55
C GLU A 117 15.25 24.30 12.04
N ILE A 118 14.23 24.60 11.25
CA ILE A 118 13.41 23.56 10.57
C ILE A 118 14.28 22.75 9.60
N PHE A 119 15.22 23.40 8.94
CA PHE A 119 16.13 22.75 7.99
C PHE A 119 17.39 22.16 8.65
N SER A 120 17.87 22.64 9.80
CA SER A 120 19.12 22.16 10.41
C SER A 120 18.95 21.06 11.47
N ASP A 121 17.94 21.12 12.33
CA ASP A 121 17.89 20.20 13.48
C ASP A 121 16.86 19.08 13.45
N ARG A 122 15.84 19.13 12.59
CA ARG A 122 14.77 18.10 12.55
C ARG A 122 14.31 17.64 11.17
N MET A 123 14.78 18.26 10.10
CA MET A 123 14.44 17.89 8.73
C MET A 123 15.66 17.85 7.78
N LEU A 124 16.86 17.70 8.27
CA LEU A 124 17.95 17.24 7.45
C LEU A 124 17.65 15.79 7.08
N LEU A 125 16.94 15.63 5.96
CA LEU A 125 16.94 14.38 5.26
C LEU A 125 18.41 14.11 4.93
N ILE A 126 19.01 13.17 5.64
CA ILE A 126 20.37 12.75 5.32
C ILE A 126 20.32 12.15 3.92
N THR A 127 21.21 12.64 3.06
CA THR A 127 21.31 12.22 1.67
C THR A 127 22.72 11.71 1.39
N PRO A 128 22.92 10.84 0.39
CA PRO A 128 24.27 10.43 -0.03
C PRO A 128 25.14 11.62 -0.48
N GLN A 129 24.53 12.71 -1.00
CA GLN A 129 25.25 13.92 -1.42
C GLN A 129 25.96 14.60 -0.23
N HIS A 130 25.40 14.55 0.98
CA HIS A 130 26.09 15.05 2.19
C HIS A 130 27.39 14.31 2.48
N TYR A 131 27.55 13.11 1.91
CA TYR A 131 28.76 12.26 2.03
C TYR A 131 29.56 12.17 0.73
N GLY A 132 29.28 13.05 -0.22
CA GLY A 132 30.07 13.21 -1.43
C GLY A 132 29.54 12.56 -2.70
N ALA A 133 28.35 11.93 -2.66
CA ALA A 133 27.70 11.41 -3.86
C ALA A 133 27.42 12.53 -4.87
N LYS A 134 27.65 12.24 -6.15
CA LYS A 134 27.44 13.19 -7.25
C LYS A 134 26.08 13.03 -7.92
N GLY A 135 25.61 11.79 -8.06
CA GLY A 135 24.35 11.50 -8.75
C GLY A 135 24.36 11.85 -10.23
N ASP A 136 25.54 11.87 -10.86
CA ASP A 136 25.76 12.28 -12.26
C ASP A 136 25.88 11.09 -13.24
N GLY A 137 25.75 9.86 -12.74
CA GLY A 137 25.86 8.61 -13.51
C GLY A 137 27.27 8.20 -13.93
N VAL A 138 28.29 8.98 -13.57
CA VAL A 138 29.69 8.79 -14.00
C VAL A 138 30.60 8.47 -12.82
N ASN A 139 30.53 9.30 -11.76
CA ASN A 139 31.34 9.12 -10.55
C ASN A 139 30.85 7.93 -9.72
N ASP A 140 31.78 7.25 -9.05
CA ASP A 140 31.43 6.16 -8.13
C ASP A 140 30.91 6.73 -6.81
N ASP A 141 29.63 6.51 -6.55
CA ASP A 141 28.93 6.99 -5.37
C ASP A 141 28.85 5.92 -4.25
N THR A 142 29.46 4.71 -4.43
CA THR A 142 29.33 3.57 -3.51
C THR A 142 29.69 3.94 -2.06
N ALA A 143 30.85 4.57 -1.86
CA ALA A 143 31.35 4.94 -0.53
C ALA A 143 30.43 5.95 0.17
N ALA A 144 29.86 6.89 -0.60
CA ALA A 144 28.94 7.91 -0.09
C ALA A 144 27.61 7.31 0.40
N PHE A 145 27.06 6.34 -0.33
CA PHE A 145 25.86 5.59 0.09
C PHE A 145 26.08 4.82 1.40
N ILE A 146 27.20 4.10 1.50
CA ILE A 146 27.57 3.35 2.70
C ILE A 146 27.78 4.29 3.89
N ALA A 147 28.49 5.40 3.69
CA ALA A 147 28.74 6.39 4.74
C ALA A 147 27.44 7.04 5.25
N ALA A 148 26.55 7.44 4.33
CA ALA A 148 25.27 8.04 4.67
C ALA A 148 24.39 7.09 5.46
N ALA A 149 24.27 5.83 5.01
CA ALA A 149 23.46 4.81 5.69
C ALA A 149 24.03 4.47 7.09
N ASN A 150 25.35 4.37 7.24
CA ASN A 150 25.99 4.15 8.53
C ASN A 150 25.80 5.32 9.51
N ALA A 151 25.83 6.54 9.01
CA ALA A 151 25.61 7.75 9.82
C ALA A 151 24.17 7.83 10.37
N ILE A 152 23.20 7.38 9.57
CA ILE A 152 21.79 7.29 10.00
C ILE A 152 21.60 6.16 11.00
N GLY A 153 22.22 5.01 10.74
CA GLY A 153 22.09 3.81 11.54
C GLY A 153 20.74 3.13 11.38
N GLU A 154 20.60 2.04 12.12
CA GLU A 154 19.47 1.10 12.07
C GLU A 154 18.11 1.75 12.35
N GLY A 155 17.16 1.59 11.40
CA GLY A 155 15.81 2.12 11.45
C GLY A 155 15.68 3.58 10.97
N GLY A 156 16.80 4.23 10.65
CA GLY A 156 16.78 5.60 10.16
C GLY A 156 16.31 5.73 8.72
N LYS A 157 16.05 6.97 8.28
CA LYS A 157 15.56 7.28 6.93
C LYS A 157 16.65 7.98 6.10
N LEU A 158 17.03 7.37 4.99
CA LEU A 158 17.93 7.92 3.99
C LEU A 158 17.14 8.41 2.78
N TYR A 159 17.24 9.68 2.47
CA TYR A 159 16.62 10.23 1.28
C TYR A 159 17.66 10.30 0.15
N VAL A 160 17.28 9.82 -1.03
CA VAL A 160 18.13 9.82 -2.23
C VAL A 160 17.46 10.70 -3.28
N PRO A 161 17.90 11.95 -3.44
CA PRO A 161 17.33 12.88 -4.41
C PRO A 161 17.43 12.40 -5.85
N THR A 162 16.65 13.05 -6.73
CA THR A 162 16.74 12.89 -8.19
C THR A 162 18.18 12.89 -8.68
N GLY A 163 18.53 11.91 -9.49
CA GLY A 163 19.87 11.73 -10.05
C GLY A 163 20.14 10.30 -10.49
N THR A 164 21.24 10.13 -11.20
CA THR A 164 21.75 8.80 -11.60
C THR A 164 23.01 8.49 -10.82
N TYR A 165 22.96 7.52 -9.92
CA TYR A 165 24.06 7.15 -9.04
C TYR A 165 24.75 5.89 -9.56
N SER A 166 26.04 6.01 -9.90
CA SER A 166 26.86 4.89 -10.37
C SER A 166 27.56 4.22 -9.20
N LEU A 167 27.33 2.92 -9.01
CA LEU A 167 27.90 2.15 -7.90
C LEU A 167 28.77 1.02 -8.47
N THR A 168 30.02 0.92 -8.00
CA THR A 168 31.00 -0.06 -8.50
C THR A 168 31.14 -1.30 -7.63
N GLY A 169 30.45 -1.36 -6.49
CA GLY A 169 30.49 -2.49 -5.54
C GLY A 169 29.18 -2.65 -4.79
N PRO A 170 29.09 -3.73 -3.99
CA PRO A 170 27.92 -3.95 -3.15
C PRO A 170 27.82 -2.86 -2.07
N VAL A 171 26.59 -2.43 -1.81
CA VAL A 171 26.28 -1.45 -0.78
C VAL A 171 25.86 -2.21 0.49
N ASN A 172 26.85 -2.50 1.34
CA ASN A 172 26.64 -3.15 2.63
C ASN A 172 26.23 -2.09 3.67
N ILE A 173 25.00 -2.14 4.14
CA ILE A 173 24.39 -1.10 4.97
C ILE A 173 23.61 -1.68 6.16
N PRO A 174 23.47 -0.93 7.26
CA PRO A 174 22.53 -1.30 8.30
C PRO A 174 21.09 -1.32 7.75
N PRO A 175 20.13 -1.93 8.46
CA PRO A 175 18.73 -1.94 8.06
C PRO A 175 18.13 -0.53 8.19
N VAL A 176 18.20 0.25 7.11
CA VAL A 176 17.69 1.63 6.97
C VAL A 176 16.52 1.68 5.98
N ASN A 177 15.70 2.71 6.08
CA ASN A 177 14.67 3.04 5.09
C ASN A 177 15.20 4.04 4.08
N MET A 178 15.44 3.60 2.84
CA MET A 178 15.92 4.45 1.74
C MET A 178 14.74 4.83 0.84
N CYS A 179 14.59 6.12 0.55
CA CYS A 179 13.52 6.64 -0.28
C CYS A 179 14.07 7.59 -1.35
N GLY A 180 13.76 7.31 -2.61
CA GLY A 180 14.04 8.19 -3.75
C GLY A 180 12.88 9.14 -4.06
N ASP A 181 13.03 9.94 -5.13
CA ASP A 181 12.01 10.87 -5.63
C ASP A 181 10.99 10.20 -6.56
N GLY A 182 11.32 9.04 -7.11
CA GLY A 182 10.44 8.29 -7.99
C GLY A 182 11.20 7.33 -8.91
N GLN A 183 10.43 6.40 -9.48
CA GLN A 183 10.94 5.53 -10.53
C GLN A 183 11.31 6.39 -11.76
N GLY A 184 12.53 6.21 -12.26
CA GLY A 184 13.07 7.03 -13.37
C GLY A 184 13.72 8.34 -12.94
N GLU A 185 13.34 8.92 -11.81
CA GLU A 185 13.95 10.15 -11.28
C GLU A 185 15.18 9.83 -10.41
N THR A 186 15.07 8.91 -9.48
CA THR A 186 16.20 8.39 -8.71
C THR A 186 16.64 7.05 -9.28
N VAL A 187 17.77 7.02 -9.94
CA VAL A 187 18.28 5.83 -10.65
C VAL A 187 19.60 5.38 -10.05
N ILE A 188 19.62 4.14 -9.55
CA ILE A 188 20.81 3.49 -9.02
C ILE A 188 21.32 2.49 -10.05
N VAL A 189 22.58 2.65 -10.48
CA VAL A 189 23.21 1.83 -11.53
C VAL A 189 24.40 1.09 -10.97
N PHE A 190 24.31 -0.22 -10.83
CA PHE A 190 25.42 -1.08 -10.40
C PHE A 190 26.26 -1.49 -11.61
N ASP A 191 27.55 -1.23 -11.53
CA ASP A 191 28.52 -1.59 -12.56
C ASP A 191 29.05 -3.02 -12.34
N ASN A 192 28.58 -3.95 -13.17
CA ASN A 192 28.96 -5.35 -13.18
C ASN A 192 29.91 -5.73 -14.33
N THR A 193 30.59 -4.76 -14.92
CA THR A 193 31.50 -4.96 -16.07
C THR A 193 32.61 -5.97 -15.77
N THR A 194 33.14 -6.01 -14.56
CA THR A 194 34.25 -6.90 -14.18
C THR A 194 33.82 -8.27 -13.67
N SER A 195 32.70 -8.33 -12.92
CA SER A 195 32.12 -9.57 -12.37
C SER A 195 30.72 -9.28 -11.83
N PRO A 196 29.83 -10.28 -11.76
CA PRO A 196 28.58 -10.17 -11.02
C PRO A 196 28.83 -9.79 -9.56
N LYS A 197 28.01 -8.87 -9.05
CA LYS A 197 28.06 -8.38 -7.66
C LYS A 197 26.65 -8.26 -7.10
N ASP A 198 26.57 -8.29 -5.78
CA ASP A 198 25.35 -7.90 -5.07
C ASP A 198 25.13 -6.37 -5.15
N GLY A 199 23.88 -5.95 -5.12
CA GLY A 199 23.48 -4.55 -5.02
C GLY A 199 23.41 -4.08 -3.56
N PHE A 200 22.22 -3.91 -3.05
CA PHE A 200 21.99 -3.54 -1.64
C PHE A 200 22.00 -4.77 -0.73
N VAL A 201 22.92 -4.79 0.22
CA VAL A 201 23.06 -5.86 1.20
C VAL A 201 22.77 -5.30 2.59
N PHE A 202 21.63 -5.65 3.14
CA PHE A 202 21.23 -5.23 4.47
C PHE A 202 21.86 -6.13 5.54
N ALA A 203 22.47 -5.52 6.55
CA ALA A 203 22.94 -6.22 7.73
C ALA A 203 21.78 -6.75 8.58
N ALA A 204 22.05 -7.74 9.42
CA ALA A 204 21.07 -8.23 10.38
C ALA A 204 20.67 -7.12 11.38
N PRO A 205 19.36 -6.91 11.63
CA PRO A 205 18.92 -5.96 12.63
C PRO A 205 19.36 -6.39 14.04
N THR A 206 19.65 -5.41 14.88
CA THR A 206 19.93 -5.62 16.31
C THR A 206 18.80 -5.11 17.20
N LYS A 207 17.91 -4.26 16.66
CA LYS A 207 16.76 -3.70 17.35
C LYS A 207 15.49 -4.52 17.08
N TYR A 208 14.59 -4.47 18.03
CA TYR A 208 13.28 -5.14 17.96
C TYR A 208 12.30 -4.38 17.09
N ASP A 209 11.48 -5.12 16.30
CA ASP A 209 10.33 -4.62 15.54
C ASP A 209 10.69 -3.53 14.51
N ILE A 210 11.80 -3.73 13.80
CA ILE A 210 12.33 -2.72 12.88
C ILE A 210 11.80 -2.89 11.45
N GLU A 211 11.40 -1.77 10.84
CA GLU A 211 11.09 -1.67 9.43
C GLU A 211 12.29 -1.07 8.68
N PHE A 212 12.64 -1.64 7.53
CA PHE A 212 13.71 -1.17 6.66
C PHE A 212 13.45 -1.58 5.20
N GLY A 213 14.06 -0.88 4.25
CA GLY A 213 13.94 -1.23 2.84
C GLY A 213 14.18 -0.08 1.89
N LEU A 214 13.67 -0.22 0.67
CA LEU A 214 13.84 0.74 -0.42
C LEU A 214 12.47 1.16 -0.97
N SER A 215 12.38 2.42 -1.39
CA SER A 215 11.17 2.90 -2.06
C SER A 215 11.45 4.03 -3.06
N HIS A 216 10.58 4.16 -4.09
CA HIS A 216 10.55 5.26 -5.04
C HIS A 216 11.87 5.46 -5.80
N LEU A 217 12.43 4.39 -6.35
CA LEU A 217 13.68 4.46 -7.14
C LEU A 217 13.76 3.32 -8.15
N THR A 218 14.69 3.47 -9.09
CA THR A 218 15.04 2.44 -10.07
C THR A 218 16.41 1.82 -9.73
N VAL A 219 16.50 0.48 -9.78
CA VAL A 219 17.74 -0.27 -9.61
C VAL A 219 18.12 -0.92 -10.93
N LYS A 220 19.29 -0.58 -11.46
CA LYS A 220 19.80 -1.07 -12.73
C LYS A 220 21.11 -1.82 -12.57
N THR A 221 21.41 -2.71 -13.53
CA THR A 221 22.76 -3.23 -13.74
C THR A 221 23.27 -2.81 -15.12
N LYS A 222 24.56 -2.51 -15.26
CA LYS A 222 25.23 -2.22 -16.52
C LYS A 222 26.50 -3.03 -16.69
N GLY A 223 26.90 -3.27 -17.93
CA GLY A 223 28.16 -3.95 -18.27
C GLY A 223 28.18 -5.46 -18.07
N GLY A 224 27.25 -6.01 -17.31
CA GLY A 224 27.12 -7.43 -16.99
C GLY A 224 25.90 -7.73 -16.11
N ASN A 225 25.63 -9.03 -15.92
CA ASN A 225 24.59 -9.47 -14.99
C ASN A 225 25.03 -9.26 -13.54
N GLY A 226 24.08 -8.91 -12.65
CA GLY A 226 24.31 -8.85 -11.20
C GLY A 226 23.92 -10.14 -10.48
N ASP A 227 24.40 -10.31 -9.25
CA ASP A 227 23.95 -11.40 -8.37
C ASP A 227 22.59 -11.07 -7.73
N ASN A 228 22.54 -10.44 -6.58
CA ASN A 228 21.27 -10.06 -5.93
C ASN A 228 21.13 -8.54 -5.94
N ALA A 229 20.04 -7.99 -6.51
CA ALA A 229 19.83 -6.56 -6.45
C ALA A 229 19.56 -6.10 -5.01
N ILE A 230 18.78 -6.88 -4.28
CA ILE A 230 18.47 -6.68 -2.87
C ILE A 230 18.67 -8.00 -2.11
N TYR A 231 19.52 -7.95 -1.10
CA TYR A 231 19.77 -9.07 -0.20
C TYR A 231 19.38 -8.68 1.22
N THR A 232 18.49 -9.46 1.84
CA THR A 232 18.12 -9.27 3.25
C THR A 232 18.70 -10.37 4.14
N PRO A 233 18.97 -10.09 5.43
CA PRO A 233 19.75 -10.97 6.27
C PRO A 233 19.04 -12.28 6.60
N ARG A 234 19.85 -13.29 6.88
CA ARG A 234 19.46 -14.62 7.36
C ARG A 234 20.17 -14.91 8.68
N GLY A 235 19.60 -15.76 9.48
CA GLY A 235 20.24 -16.25 10.68
C GLY A 235 19.29 -16.69 11.77
N SER A 236 19.73 -17.63 12.57
CA SER A 236 18.99 -18.12 13.73
C SER A 236 18.72 -16.98 14.73
N GLY A 237 17.51 -16.92 15.22
CA GLY A 237 17.06 -15.90 16.17
C GLY A 237 16.57 -14.58 15.56
N LEU A 238 16.70 -14.36 14.24
CA LEU A 238 16.25 -13.11 13.61
C LEU A 238 14.74 -12.87 13.76
N ASN A 239 13.93 -13.91 13.67
CA ASN A 239 12.49 -13.79 13.82
C ASN A 239 12.06 -13.32 15.22
N HIS A 240 12.88 -13.52 16.25
CA HIS A 240 12.61 -12.97 17.59
C HIS A 240 12.72 -11.44 17.63
N LEU A 241 13.51 -10.83 16.73
CA LEU A 241 13.64 -9.38 16.59
C LEU A 241 12.51 -8.76 15.75
N ARG A 242 11.68 -9.56 15.11
CA ARG A 242 10.55 -9.15 14.25
C ARG A 242 10.94 -8.18 13.14
N PRO A 243 11.94 -8.49 12.31
CA PRO A 243 12.29 -7.63 11.18
C PRO A 243 11.15 -7.53 10.18
N LYS A 244 10.97 -6.34 9.61
CA LYS A 244 9.92 -6.00 8.64
C LYS A 244 10.51 -5.36 7.39
N PRO A 245 11.20 -6.13 6.53
CA PRO A 245 11.68 -5.61 5.25
C PRO A 245 10.52 -5.14 4.37
N THR A 246 10.60 -3.92 3.84
CA THR A 246 9.53 -3.29 3.07
C THR A 246 10.10 -2.63 1.81
N PHE A 247 9.66 -3.08 0.63
CA PHE A 247 10.12 -2.61 -0.67
C PHE A 247 8.93 -2.19 -1.51
N ARG A 248 8.92 -0.92 -1.94
CA ARG A 248 7.76 -0.33 -2.61
C ARG A 248 8.16 0.61 -3.73
N PHE A 249 7.37 0.66 -4.80
CA PHE A 249 7.57 1.59 -5.91
C PHE A 249 8.99 1.51 -6.49
N LEU A 250 9.45 0.30 -6.78
CA LEU A 250 10.75 0.08 -7.38
C LEU A 250 10.60 -0.37 -8.84
N SER A 251 11.59 0.00 -9.67
CA SER A 251 11.74 -0.53 -11.01
C SER A 251 13.09 -1.23 -11.14
N PHE A 252 13.07 -2.44 -11.73
CA PHE A 252 14.26 -3.19 -12.09
C PHE A 252 14.32 -3.29 -13.60
N CYS A 253 15.25 -2.56 -14.21
CA CYS A 253 15.47 -2.60 -15.64
C CYS A 253 16.96 -2.37 -15.95
N SER A 254 17.37 -2.71 -17.16
CA SER A 254 18.72 -2.41 -17.66
C SER A 254 18.63 -1.79 -19.05
N GLU A 255 19.57 -2.10 -19.94
CA GLU A 255 19.52 -1.71 -21.34
C GLU A 255 18.63 -2.68 -22.14
N PRO A 256 17.79 -2.21 -23.06
CA PRO A 256 17.02 -3.07 -23.96
C PRO A 256 17.91 -3.98 -24.79
N ALA A 257 17.54 -5.24 -24.90
CA ALA A 257 18.27 -6.22 -25.70
C ALA A 257 18.01 -6.11 -27.21
N ASN A 258 16.89 -5.45 -27.63
CA ASN A 258 16.45 -5.30 -29.02
C ASN A 258 16.34 -6.63 -29.77
N VAL A 259 15.68 -7.61 -29.19
CA VAL A 259 15.49 -8.93 -29.78
C VAL A 259 14.10 -9.09 -30.39
N GLU A 260 14.04 -9.76 -31.55
CA GLU A 260 12.78 -10.08 -32.22
C GLU A 260 11.89 -10.95 -31.31
N TYR A 261 10.61 -10.64 -31.22
CA TYR A 261 9.59 -11.29 -30.40
C TYR A 261 9.73 -11.12 -28.88
N ASP A 262 10.80 -10.46 -28.42
CA ASP A 262 11.07 -10.17 -27.01
C ASP A 262 11.51 -8.72 -26.81
N GLU A 263 10.76 -7.79 -27.40
CA GLU A 263 11.08 -6.35 -27.42
C GLU A 263 11.30 -5.72 -26.02
N PHE A 264 10.74 -6.32 -24.98
CA PHE A 264 10.94 -5.87 -23.60
C PHE A 264 12.16 -6.49 -22.93
N ALA A 265 12.73 -7.58 -23.50
CA ALA A 265 13.87 -8.24 -22.89
C ALA A 265 15.06 -7.27 -22.73
N GLN A 266 15.69 -7.32 -21.57
CA GLN A 266 16.84 -6.51 -21.24
C GLN A 266 18.15 -7.23 -21.59
N LYS A 267 19.23 -6.45 -21.77
CA LYS A 267 20.54 -6.97 -22.08
C LYS A 267 21.20 -7.68 -20.91
N TYR A 268 20.97 -7.16 -19.71
CA TYR A 268 21.49 -7.67 -18.45
C TYR A 268 20.37 -7.76 -17.43
N GLY A 269 20.48 -8.72 -16.51
CA GLY A 269 19.50 -8.96 -15.44
C GLY A 269 20.20 -9.22 -14.08
N TRP A 270 19.41 -9.34 -13.06
CA TRP A 270 19.86 -9.77 -11.74
C TRP A 270 19.54 -11.26 -11.58
N LYS A 271 20.48 -12.02 -11.04
CA LYS A 271 20.22 -13.41 -10.66
C LYS A 271 19.00 -13.50 -9.75
N TRP A 272 18.87 -12.53 -8.84
CA TRP A 272 17.64 -12.30 -8.06
C TRP A 272 17.44 -10.80 -7.84
N ASN A 273 16.24 -10.28 -8.16
CA ASN A 273 15.90 -8.91 -7.75
C ASN A 273 15.78 -8.85 -6.22
N PHE A 274 15.12 -9.85 -5.62
CA PHE A 274 14.98 -9.98 -4.18
C PHE A 274 15.47 -11.35 -3.70
N ASN A 275 16.50 -11.36 -2.88
CA ASN A 275 16.96 -12.52 -2.14
C ASN A 275 16.57 -12.35 -0.67
N CYS A 276 15.43 -12.93 -0.31
CA CYS A 276 14.75 -12.68 0.95
C CYS A 276 15.27 -13.58 2.07
N GLY A 277 15.62 -12.98 3.20
CA GLY A 277 16.04 -13.66 4.42
C GLY A 277 14.91 -13.84 5.44
N ASP A 278 15.29 -14.17 6.68
CA ASP A 278 14.35 -14.40 7.77
C ASP A 278 13.64 -13.12 8.20
N SER A 279 12.33 -13.16 8.40
CA SER A 279 11.56 -11.98 8.76
C SER A 279 10.20 -12.30 9.38
N TRP A 280 9.73 -11.40 10.22
CA TRP A 280 8.37 -11.44 10.77
C TRP A 280 7.33 -11.05 9.73
N GLN A 281 7.56 -9.92 9.03
CA GLN A 281 6.74 -9.46 7.92
C GLN A 281 7.68 -9.04 6.77
N PHE A 282 7.36 -9.42 5.55
CA PHE A 282 8.09 -9.05 4.35
C PHE A 282 7.11 -8.44 3.34
N THR A 283 7.33 -7.21 2.92
CA THR A 283 6.43 -6.52 1.98
C THR A 283 7.15 -6.16 0.70
N ILE A 284 6.60 -6.56 -0.45
CA ILE A 284 7.01 -6.17 -1.80
C ILE A 284 5.76 -5.67 -2.50
N GLU A 285 5.75 -4.39 -2.87
CA GLU A 285 4.53 -3.74 -3.37
C GLU A 285 4.84 -2.75 -4.50
N ARG A 286 4.06 -2.80 -5.58
CA ARG A 286 4.15 -1.90 -6.75
C ARG A 286 5.55 -1.90 -7.36
N ILE A 287 5.94 -3.04 -7.89
CA ILE A 287 7.24 -3.26 -8.51
C ILE A 287 7.06 -3.60 -9.99
N ASP A 288 7.87 -2.96 -10.83
CA ASP A 288 8.04 -3.33 -12.23
C ASP A 288 9.44 -3.93 -12.41
N ALA A 289 9.52 -5.14 -12.95
CA ALA A 289 10.79 -5.79 -13.24
C ALA A 289 10.83 -6.32 -14.67
N VAL A 290 11.88 -5.97 -15.37
CA VAL A 290 12.13 -6.47 -16.71
C VAL A 290 13.46 -7.20 -16.73
N GLY A 291 13.41 -8.47 -17.11
CA GLY A 291 14.58 -9.36 -17.13
C GLY A 291 15.17 -9.57 -18.52
N CYS A 292 16.12 -10.47 -18.61
CA CYS A 292 16.86 -10.80 -19.84
C CYS A 292 16.48 -12.16 -20.44
N TYR A 293 15.52 -12.86 -19.84
CA TYR A 293 15.02 -14.13 -20.37
C TYR A 293 14.31 -13.95 -21.71
N GLN A 294 14.63 -14.81 -22.66
CA GLN A 294 14.04 -14.80 -24.01
C GLN A 294 13.28 -16.11 -24.25
N ILE A 295 11.95 -16.00 -24.38
CA ILE A 295 11.07 -17.17 -24.50
C ILE A 295 11.36 -18.03 -25.73
N ALA A 296 11.91 -17.46 -26.79
CA ALA A 296 12.21 -18.16 -28.03
C ALA A 296 13.52 -18.96 -28.01
N LYS A 297 14.32 -18.86 -26.94
CA LYS A 297 15.59 -19.57 -26.79
C LYS A 297 15.51 -20.70 -25.78
N SER A 298 16.38 -21.72 -25.98
CA SER A 298 16.60 -22.73 -24.96
C SER A 298 17.10 -22.13 -23.67
N TYR A 299 16.54 -22.52 -22.54
CA TYR A 299 16.95 -22.01 -21.22
C TYR A 299 18.41 -22.40 -20.87
N ASN A 300 18.97 -23.46 -21.45
CA ASN A 300 20.35 -23.87 -21.25
C ASN A 300 21.39 -22.90 -21.84
N GLU A 301 20.95 -22.02 -22.74
CA GLU A 301 21.81 -21.06 -23.44
C GLU A 301 21.69 -19.64 -22.86
N GLN A 302 20.94 -19.47 -21.79
CA GLN A 302 20.58 -18.16 -21.24
C GLN A 302 21.02 -18.02 -19.80
N PHE A 303 21.29 -16.77 -19.40
CA PHE A 303 21.30 -16.39 -17.99
C PHE A 303 19.86 -16.43 -17.46
N LEU A 304 19.63 -17.19 -16.39
CA LEU A 304 18.34 -17.31 -15.76
C LEU A 304 18.27 -16.34 -14.59
N ASP A 305 17.72 -15.17 -14.87
CA ASP A 305 17.40 -14.17 -13.84
C ASP A 305 16.17 -14.57 -13.01
N GLY A 306 15.97 -13.87 -11.89
CA GLY A 306 14.87 -14.15 -10.97
C GLY A 306 14.32 -12.90 -10.31
N PHE A 307 13.03 -12.96 -9.97
CA PHE A 307 12.40 -11.84 -9.26
C PHE A 307 12.50 -12.01 -7.74
N ILE A 308 11.88 -13.03 -7.18
CA ILE A 308 11.93 -13.29 -5.73
C ILE A 308 12.48 -14.68 -5.44
N ARG A 309 13.42 -14.75 -4.51
CA ARG A 309 13.86 -15.99 -3.89
C ARG A 309 13.74 -15.88 -2.38
N THR A 310 13.04 -16.81 -1.77
CA THR A 310 13.08 -16.97 -0.32
C THR A 310 14.08 -18.07 0.03
N ALA A 311 15.05 -17.76 0.86
CA ALA A 311 16.03 -18.74 1.33
C ALA A 311 16.37 -18.51 2.81
N PRO A 312 15.34 -18.40 3.67
CA PRO A 312 15.50 -18.20 5.10
C PRO A 312 15.98 -19.46 5.80
N GLU A 313 16.56 -19.30 7.00
CA GLU A 313 16.90 -20.41 7.90
C GLU A 313 15.73 -20.75 8.83
N GLU A 314 15.02 -19.75 9.36
CA GLU A 314 13.90 -19.90 10.29
C GLU A 314 12.54 -19.75 9.60
N GLY A 315 12.48 -19.00 8.51
CA GLY A 315 11.27 -18.78 7.72
C GLY A 315 10.82 -17.31 7.65
N ILE A 316 9.89 -17.06 6.71
CA ILE A 316 9.18 -15.79 6.60
C ILE A 316 7.75 -16.01 7.09
N LEU A 317 7.40 -15.39 8.22
CA LEU A 317 6.11 -15.65 8.88
C LEU A 317 4.92 -14.95 8.21
N SER A 318 5.16 -13.86 7.48
CA SER A 318 4.14 -13.18 6.68
C SER A 318 4.80 -12.43 5.53
N MET A 319 4.68 -12.97 4.32
CA MET A 319 5.17 -12.31 3.10
C MET A 319 3.98 -11.79 2.29
N ARG A 320 3.98 -10.49 2.01
CA ARG A 320 2.99 -9.86 1.14
C ARG A 320 3.68 -9.36 -0.12
N VAL A 321 3.19 -9.83 -1.26
CA VAL A 321 3.63 -9.39 -2.60
C VAL A 321 2.40 -8.90 -3.34
N SER A 322 2.36 -7.63 -3.71
CA SER A 322 1.18 -7.04 -4.33
C SER A 322 1.51 -6.03 -5.43
N ASP A 323 0.65 -5.98 -6.44
CA ASP A 323 0.73 -5.04 -7.56
C ASP A 323 2.09 -5.13 -8.27
N ILE A 324 2.41 -6.32 -8.77
CA ILE A 324 3.68 -6.65 -9.41
C ILE A 324 3.47 -6.91 -10.90
N THR A 325 4.32 -6.30 -11.71
CA THR A 325 4.45 -6.62 -13.13
C THR A 325 5.88 -7.08 -13.42
N THR A 326 6.03 -8.29 -13.97
CA THR A 326 7.33 -8.77 -14.44
C THR A 326 7.26 -9.21 -15.91
N HIS A 327 8.25 -8.81 -16.69
CA HIS A 327 8.40 -9.24 -18.09
C HIS A 327 9.78 -9.84 -18.29
N ASN A 328 9.83 -10.98 -19.02
CA ASN A 328 11.10 -11.60 -19.40
C ASN A 328 12.04 -11.93 -18.20
N VAL A 329 11.46 -12.21 -17.04
CA VAL A 329 12.20 -12.70 -15.87
C VAL A 329 12.03 -14.21 -15.79
N ALA A 330 13.14 -14.96 -15.87
CA ALA A 330 13.09 -16.41 -16.01
C ALA A 330 12.39 -17.08 -14.82
N ASN A 331 12.73 -16.70 -13.60
CA ASN A 331 12.17 -17.31 -12.39
C ASN A 331 11.41 -16.25 -11.57
N PHE A 332 10.08 -16.36 -11.56
CA PHE A 332 9.28 -15.34 -10.87
C PHE A 332 9.38 -15.46 -9.34
N PHE A 333 9.03 -16.58 -8.75
CA PHE A 333 9.03 -16.76 -7.30
C PHE A 333 9.54 -18.15 -6.89
N GLU A 334 10.79 -18.22 -6.48
CA GLU A 334 11.42 -19.41 -5.91
C GLU A 334 11.21 -19.44 -4.40
N ILE A 335 10.51 -20.46 -3.91
CA ILE A 335 10.23 -20.63 -2.48
C ILE A 335 11.17 -21.67 -1.92
N LYS A 336 11.95 -21.27 -0.89
CA LYS A 336 12.76 -22.18 -0.08
C LYS A 336 12.32 -22.06 1.37
N GLN A 337 12.20 -23.20 2.03
CA GLN A 337 11.81 -23.33 3.43
C GLN A 337 10.43 -22.69 3.77
N LYS A 338 10.19 -22.42 5.05
CA LYS A 338 8.91 -21.95 5.59
C LYS A 338 8.62 -20.53 5.14
N THR A 339 7.72 -20.37 4.21
CA THR A 339 7.26 -19.05 3.77
C THR A 339 5.74 -19.05 3.69
N TYR A 340 5.10 -18.22 4.52
CA TYR A 340 3.68 -17.90 4.40
C TYR A 340 3.56 -16.67 3.53
N PHE A 341 2.74 -16.72 2.47
CA PHE A 341 2.67 -15.63 1.51
C PHE A 341 1.25 -15.28 1.08
N THR A 342 1.09 -14.00 0.78
CA THR A 342 -0.08 -13.46 0.07
C THR A 342 0.41 -12.80 -1.22
N LEU A 343 -0.06 -13.30 -2.37
CA LEU A 343 0.16 -12.71 -3.69
C LEU A 343 -1.14 -12.04 -4.14
N LEU A 344 -1.07 -10.79 -4.53
CA LEU A 344 -2.22 -9.98 -4.92
C LEU A 344 -1.90 -9.14 -6.15
N ASN A 345 -2.73 -9.21 -7.20
CA ASN A 345 -2.56 -8.45 -8.45
C ASN A 345 -1.16 -8.63 -9.06
N ILE A 346 -0.85 -9.83 -9.47
CA ILE A 346 0.43 -10.20 -10.07
C ILE A 346 0.26 -10.44 -11.57
N ASP A 347 1.15 -9.88 -12.37
CA ASP A 347 1.34 -10.23 -13.77
C ASP A 347 2.80 -10.66 -14.00
N ALA A 348 3.01 -11.96 -14.17
CA ALA A 348 4.31 -12.55 -14.47
C ALA A 348 4.34 -13.05 -15.92
N ALA A 349 4.68 -12.14 -16.84
CA ALA A 349 4.69 -12.41 -18.27
C ALA A 349 6.04 -12.93 -18.77
N LYS A 350 6.00 -13.90 -19.71
CA LYS A 350 7.16 -14.47 -20.39
C LYS A 350 8.23 -15.03 -19.42
N ALA A 351 7.82 -15.78 -18.41
CA ALA A 351 8.71 -16.48 -17.49
C ALA A 351 9.11 -17.88 -18.00
N LEU A 352 10.16 -18.45 -17.45
CA LEU A 352 10.47 -19.86 -17.55
C LEU A 352 9.70 -20.66 -16.47
N ARG A 353 9.78 -20.16 -15.22
CA ARG A 353 9.07 -20.69 -14.04
C ARG A 353 8.31 -19.58 -13.33
N GLY A 354 7.14 -19.91 -12.82
CA GLY A 354 6.32 -18.98 -12.06
C GLY A 354 6.55 -19.10 -10.54
N ILE A 355 5.60 -19.68 -9.82
CA ILE A 355 5.66 -19.91 -8.38
C ILE A 355 6.06 -21.35 -8.11
N TYR A 356 7.21 -21.58 -7.49
CA TYR A 356 7.67 -22.95 -7.30
C TYR A 356 8.51 -23.18 -6.03
N ASP A 357 8.31 -24.34 -5.44
CA ASP A 357 9.15 -24.83 -4.36
C ASP A 357 10.45 -25.45 -4.95
N ALA A 358 11.58 -24.94 -4.49
CA ALA A 358 12.90 -25.29 -5.01
C ALA A 358 13.71 -26.23 -4.12
N ASP A 359 13.23 -26.56 -2.93
CA ASP A 359 13.97 -27.39 -1.97
C ASP A 359 13.36 -28.78 -1.84
N ASP A 360 14.07 -29.80 -2.33
CA ASP A 360 13.63 -31.19 -2.23
C ASP A 360 13.63 -31.70 -0.77
N ARG A 361 14.32 -31.04 0.16
CA ARG A 361 14.36 -31.40 1.59
C ARG A 361 13.07 -31.05 2.36
N ILE A 362 12.19 -30.26 1.80
CA ILE A 362 10.85 -30.02 2.36
C ILE A 362 10.04 -31.32 2.43
N PHE A 363 10.44 -32.32 1.65
CA PHE A 363 9.77 -33.60 1.48
C PHE A 363 10.03 -34.62 2.60
N GLU A 364 11.09 -34.49 3.39
CA GLU A 364 11.51 -35.52 4.34
C GLU A 364 10.77 -35.54 5.69
N THR A 365 10.06 -34.47 6.04
CA THR A 365 9.38 -34.41 7.32
C THR A 365 7.87 -34.59 7.18
N ASN A 366 7.32 -35.64 7.77
CA ASN A 366 5.90 -35.91 7.95
C ASN A 366 5.16 -34.85 8.80
N ARG A 367 5.72 -33.66 8.97
CA ARG A 367 5.12 -32.59 9.75
C ARG A 367 4.43 -31.58 8.84
N TYR A 368 3.19 -31.34 9.19
CA TYR A 368 2.25 -30.49 8.56
C TYR A 368 2.83 -29.22 8.01
N ALA A 369 2.63 -29.11 6.84
CA ALA A 369 2.47 -28.12 5.83
C ALA A 369 2.49 -26.68 6.29
N TYR A 370 3.10 -25.92 5.47
CA TYR A 370 3.04 -24.50 5.45
C TYR A 370 1.60 -24.06 5.17
N GLY A 371 0.92 -23.54 6.18
CA GLY A 371 -0.45 -23.03 6.09
C GLY A 371 -0.50 -21.62 5.50
N GLU A 372 -1.72 -21.19 5.17
CA GLU A 372 -2.09 -19.80 4.88
C GLU A 372 -1.30 -19.14 3.75
N CYS A 373 -1.28 -19.78 2.57
CA CYS A 373 -0.82 -19.15 1.35
C CYS A 373 -2.04 -18.69 0.53
N ILE A 374 -2.03 -17.43 0.12
CA ILE A 374 -3.13 -16.82 -0.62
C ILE A 374 -2.62 -16.23 -1.94
N CYS A 375 -3.25 -16.59 -3.04
CA CYS A 375 -3.06 -15.98 -4.36
C CYS A 375 -4.38 -15.41 -4.84
N THR A 376 -4.40 -14.12 -5.16
CA THR A 376 -5.60 -13.46 -5.67
C THR A 376 -5.25 -12.60 -6.88
N ASN A 377 -5.95 -12.81 -8.00
CA ASN A 377 -5.73 -12.11 -9.26
C ASN A 377 -4.26 -12.22 -9.71
N VAL A 378 -3.84 -13.43 -10.02
CA VAL A 378 -2.45 -13.75 -10.38
C VAL A 378 -2.38 -14.33 -11.79
N GLY A 379 -1.72 -13.62 -12.68
CA GLY A 379 -1.39 -14.05 -14.03
C GLY A 379 0.02 -14.61 -14.13
N ILE A 380 0.18 -15.83 -14.62
CA ILE A 380 1.49 -16.47 -14.85
C ILE A 380 1.56 -17.02 -16.26
N ASN A 381 2.46 -16.45 -17.05
CA ASN A 381 2.79 -16.98 -18.36
C ASN A 381 4.20 -17.57 -18.32
N ALA A 382 4.29 -18.88 -18.11
CA ALA A 382 5.58 -19.56 -17.98
C ALA A 382 5.73 -20.72 -18.95
N GLN A 383 6.98 -20.89 -19.45
CA GLN A 383 7.29 -21.84 -20.52
C GLN A 383 7.43 -23.27 -20.00
N LEU A 384 7.79 -23.47 -18.73
CA LEU A 384 8.10 -24.80 -18.19
C LEU A 384 7.24 -25.14 -16.96
N GLU A 385 7.36 -24.39 -15.87
CA GLU A 385 6.68 -24.70 -14.61
C GLU A 385 5.96 -23.45 -14.06
N PRO A 386 4.71 -23.18 -14.49
CA PRO A 386 3.97 -22.01 -13.99
C PRO A 386 3.75 -22.04 -12.49
N VAL A 387 3.20 -23.13 -11.95
CA VAL A 387 2.96 -23.27 -10.50
C VAL A 387 3.31 -24.70 -10.08
N ARG A 388 4.28 -24.82 -9.18
CA ARG A 388 4.67 -26.09 -8.56
C ARG A 388 4.84 -25.90 -7.05
N LEU A 389 3.89 -26.39 -6.26
CA LEU A 389 3.90 -26.26 -4.81
C LEU A 389 3.75 -27.62 -4.14
N ASP A 390 4.46 -27.81 -3.03
CA ASP A 390 4.40 -29.03 -2.26
C ASP A 390 4.01 -28.77 -0.81
N ASN A 391 3.39 -29.75 -0.18
CA ASN A 391 3.05 -29.82 1.23
C ASN A 391 2.30 -28.56 1.73
N ARG A 392 1.21 -28.20 1.04
CA ARG A 392 0.40 -27.02 1.37
C ARG A 392 -0.86 -27.38 2.15
N PHE A 393 -1.14 -26.59 3.19
CA PHE A 393 -2.36 -26.65 3.98
C PHE A 393 -3.06 -25.30 3.96
N LEU A 394 -4.37 -25.25 3.67
CA LEU A 394 -5.14 -24.02 3.53
C LEU A 394 -4.63 -23.05 2.43
N LEU A 395 -4.13 -23.58 1.32
CA LEU A 395 -3.80 -22.75 0.16
C LEU A 395 -5.09 -22.24 -0.51
N ILE A 396 -5.18 -20.94 -0.73
CA ILE A 396 -6.30 -20.29 -1.39
C ILE A 396 -5.80 -19.64 -2.68
N MET A 397 -6.38 -20.03 -3.82
CA MET A 397 -6.11 -19.42 -5.12
C MET A 397 -7.40 -18.91 -5.75
N ASN A 398 -7.45 -17.61 -5.99
CA ASN A 398 -8.60 -16.91 -6.56
C ASN A 398 -8.22 -16.12 -7.80
N GLY A 399 -8.89 -16.36 -8.94
CA GLY A 399 -8.63 -15.61 -10.17
C GLY A 399 -7.21 -15.81 -10.69
N MET A 400 -6.84 -17.05 -10.98
CA MET A 400 -5.53 -17.39 -11.54
C MET A 400 -5.60 -17.53 -13.05
N PHE A 401 -4.65 -16.94 -13.76
CA PHE A 401 -4.43 -17.14 -15.19
C PHE A 401 -3.08 -17.84 -15.42
N ILE A 402 -3.09 -19.08 -15.80
CA ILE A 402 -1.89 -19.92 -15.93
C ILE A 402 -1.74 -20.36 -17.38
N HIS A 403 -0.81 -19.76 -18.09
CA HIS A 403 -0.66 -19.95 -19.51
C HIS A 403 0.79 -20.25 -19.93
N ARG A 404 0.93 -20.83 -21.12
CA ARG A 404 2.18 -20.97 -21.84
C ARG A 404 2.12 -20.15 -23.13
N ALA A 405 3.10 -19.28 -23.36
CA ALA A 405 3.12 -18.44 -24.54
C ALA A 405 3.31 -19.24 -25.84
N ALA A 406 2.62 -18.81 -26.91
CA ALA A 406 2.60 -19.50 -28.21
C ALA A 406 3.97 -19.56 -28.89
N LYS A 407 4.81 -18.56 -28.73
CA LYS A 407 6.13 -18.44 -29.38
C LYS A 407 7.30 -18.95 -28.51
N GLY A 408 7.00 -19.61 -27.37
CA GLY A 408 8.03 -20.15 -26.48
C GLY A 408 8.78 -21.31 -27.12
N TYR A 409 10.05 -21.47 -26.76
CA TYR A 409 10.88 -22.59 -27.18
C TYR A 409 10.20 -23.92 -26.85
N ASP A 410 10.18 -24.86 -27.83
CA ASP A 410 9.62 -26.18 -27.62
C ASP A 410 10.67 -27.09 -26.97
N HIS A 411 10.58 -27.28 -25.68
CA HIS A 411 11.48 -28.14 -24.92
C HIS A 411 11.16 -29.63 -25.06
N GLY A 412 9.99 -29.99 -25.58
CA GLY A 412 9.51 -31.39 -25.67
C GLY A 412 9.25 -32.04 -24.30
N LEU A 413 9.31 -31.28 -23.20
CA LEU A 413 9.09 -31.78 -21.87
C LEU A 413 7.60 -31.72 -21.49
N GLU A 414 7.22 -32.46 -20.44
CA GLU A 414 5.89 -32.32 -19.88
C GLU A 414 5.71 -30.88 -19.32
N TRP A 415 4.62 -30.22 -19.70
CA TRP A 415 4.21 -28.95 -19.17
C TRP A 415 3.00 -29.16 -18.25
N VAL A 416 3.11 -28.70 -17.01
CA VAL A 416 2.04 -28.77 -16.01
C VAL A 416 1.69 -27.36 -15.55
N GLY A 417 0.42 -26.94 -15.74
CA GLY A 417 -0.01 -25.61 -15.35
C GLY A 417 0.03 -25.40 -13.83
N LEU A 418 -0.64 -26.27 -13.09
CA LEU A 418 -0.67 -26.26 -11.64
C LEU A 418 -0.31 -27.64 -11.09
N LYS A 419 0.89 -27.79 -10.53
CA LYS A 419 1.35 -29.01 -9.88
C LYS A 419 1.33 -28.85 -8.36
N LEU A 420 0.58 -29.71 -7.70
CA LEU A 420 0.46 -29.74 -6.25
C LEU A 420 0.79 -31.14 -5.74
N SER A 421 1.76 -31.22 -4.83
CA SER A 421 2.07 -32.45 -4.12
C SER A 421 1.67 -32.26 -2.66
N ARG A 422 0.94 -33.20 -2.07
CA ARG A 422 0.49 -33.17 -0.66
C ARG A 422 -0.29 -31.89 -0.26
N ALA A 423 -1.29 -31.50 -1.07
CA ALA A 423 -2.16 -30.38 -0.77
C ALA A 423 -3.37 -30.80 0.07
N ARG A 424 -3.67 -30.08 1.16
CA ARG A 424 -4.76 -30.39 2.08
C ARG A 424 -5.64 -29.20 2.37
N VAL A 425 -6.95 -29.38 2.28
CA VAL A 425 -7.97 -28.38 2.60
C VAL A 425 -7.75 -27.09 1.81
N CYS A 426 -7.37 -27.21 0.53
CA CYS A 426 -7.07 -26.09 -0.33
C CYS A 426 -8.30 -25.70 -1.14
N SER A 427 -8.41 -24.41 -1.45
CA SER A 427 -9.51 -23.83 -2.23
C SER A 427 -9.01 -23.12 -3.48
N PHE A 428 -9.55 -23.49 -4.62
CA PHE A 428 -9.17 -22.98 -5.93
C PHE A 428 -10.41 -22.46 -6.64
N GLN A 429 -10.46 -21.17 -6.96
CA GLN A 429 -11.63 -20.55 -7.56
C GLN A 429 -11.25 -19.68 -8.76
N GLY A 430 -12.01 -19.80 -9.86
CA GLY A 430 -11.82 -18.96 -11.04
C GLY A 430 -10.43 -19.11 -11.66
N ILE A 431 -10.01 -20.35 -11.92
CA ILE A 431 -8.70 -20.65 -12.50
C ILE A 431 -8.84 -20.92 -13.98
N GLU A 432 -8.05 -20.24 -14.79
CA GLU A 432 -7.89 -20.53 -16.21
C GLU A 432 -6.50 -21.11 -16.46
N ILE A 433 -6.45 -22.31 -17.06
CA ILE A 433 -5.20 -23.00 -17.39
C ILE A 433 -5.19 -23.38 -18.85
N GLY A 434 -4.16 -22.94 -19.59
CA GLY A 434 -4.09 -23.23 -21.01
C GLY A 434 -2.69 -23.17 -21.60
N THR A 435 -2.56 -23.80 -22.79
CA THR A 435 -1.35 -23.74 -23.59
C THR A 435 -1.64 -23.18 -24.96
N ALA A 436 -0.58 -22.91 -25.73
CA ALA A 436 -0.69 -22.57 -27.13
C ALA A 436 -0.55 -23.81 -28.04
N ARG A 437 -1.09 -23.72 -29.27
CA ARG A 437 -0.90 -24.74 -30.32
C ARG A 437 0.58 -24.89 -30.69
N GLY A 438 0.97 -26.10 -31.08
CA GLY A 438 2.29 -26.39 -31.63
C GLY A 438 3.37 -26.77 -30.61
N TYR A 439 3.03 -26.92 -29.33
CA TYR A 439 3.95 -27.50 -28.37
C TYR A 439 3.93 -29.02 -28.43
N SER A 440 5.13 -29.66 -28.51
CA SER A 440 5.25 -31.11 -28.73
C SER A 440 5.20 -31.93 -27.44
N GLY A 441 5.48 -31.32 -26.27
CA GLY A 441 5.44 -32.01 -24.98
C GLY A 441 4.01 -32.24 -24.48
N THR A 442 3.85 -33.19 -23.57
CA THR A 442 2.56 -33.47 -22.90
C THR A 442 2.11 -32.26 -22.07
N LYS A 443 0.83 -31.87 -22.24
CA LYS A 443 0.24 -30.69 -21.61
C LYS A 443 -0.80 -31.12 -20.61
N LYS A 444 -0.51 -30.89 -19.30
CA LYS A 444 -1.44 -31.15 -18.22
C LYS A 444 -1.85 -29.84 -17.54
N GLY A 445 -3.13 -29.69 -17.27
CA GLY A 445 -3.65 -28.51 -16.54
C GLY A 445 -3.30 -28.56 -15.06
N ILE A 446 -3.94 -29.45 -14.33
CA ILE A 446 -3.72 -29.66 -12.90
C ILE A 446 -3.13 -31.06 -12.67
N VAL A 447 -2.11 -31.15 -11.83
CA VAL A 447 -1.61 -32.41 -11.29
C VAL A 447 -1.61 -32.33 -9.77
N LEU A 448 -2.37 -33.22 -9.13
CA LEU A 448 -2.49 -33.33 -7.69
C LEU A 448 -1.99 -34.70 -7.25
N ASP A 449 -0.72 -34.81 -6.90
CA ASP A 449 -0.08 -36.10 -6.63
C ASP A 449 -0.68 -36.81 -5.40
N ALA A 450 -0.86 -36.08 -4.30
CA ALA A 450 -1.52 -36.55 -3.09
C ALA A 450 -2.21 -35.40 -2.37
N GLY A 451 -3.22 -35.66 -1.60
CA GLY A 451 -3.92 -34.60 -0.89
C GLY A 451 -5.21 -35.03 -0.20
N ASP A 452 -5.86 -34.06 0.42
CA ASP A 452 -7.09 -34.28 1.16
C ASP A 452 -7.99 -33.04 1.13
N ALA A 453 -9.29 -33.26 0.86
CA ALA A 453 -10.33 -32.22 0.92
C ALA A 453 -10.02 -30.95 0.08
N ASN A 454 -9.52 -31.09 -1.13
CA ASN A 454 -9.24 -29.99 -2.03
C ASN A 454 -10.46 -29.65 -2.90
N ASN A 455 -10.74 -28.37 -3.07
CA ASN A 455 -11.91 -27.89 -3.81
C ASN A 455 -11.51 -26.96 -4.96
N PHE A 456 -11.94 -27.30 -6.17
CA PHE A 456 -11.74 -26.54 -7.41
C PHE A 456 -13.10 -26.05 -7.91
N THR A 457 -13.27 -24.75 -8.07
CA THR A 457 -14.53 -24.15 -8.50
C THR A 457 -14.29 -23.19 -9.67
N ASN A 458 -15.13 -23.24 -10.70
CA ASN A 458 -15.04 -22.39 -11.88
C ASN A 458 -13.66 -22.49 -12.54
N VAL A 459 -13.26 -23.68 -12.96
CA VAL A 459 -11.98 -23.91 -13.61
C VAL A 459 -12.18 -24.01 -15.12
N THR A 460 -11.39 -23.25 -15.89
CA THR A 460 -11.39 -23.27 -17.34
C THR A 460 -10.10 -23.90 -17.86
N PHE A 461 -10.23 -24.87 -18.74
CA PHE A 461 -9.12 -25.55 -19.38
C PHE A 461 -9.08 -25.28 -20.88
N GLY A 462 -7.89 -25.03 -21.45
CA GLY A 462 -7.71 -24.80 -22.89
C GLY A 462 -6.46 -25.43 -23.48
N LEU A 463 -6.61 -26.17 -24.60
CA LEU A 463 -5.53 -26.78 -25.38
C LEU A 463 -4.62 -27.72 -24.56
N LEU A 464 -5.18 -28.65 -23.82
CA LEU A 464 -4.49 -29.58 -22.93
C LEU A 464 -4.70 -31.03 -23.39
N ASP A 465 -3.70 -31.90 -23.13
CA ASP A 465 -3.86 -33.34 -23.32
C ASP A 465 -4.62 -33.95 -22.14
N VAL A 466 -4.37 -33.46 -20.92
CA VAL A 466 -5.09 -33.84 -19.70
C VAL A 466 -5.45 -32.58 -18.92
N CYS A 467 -6.75 -32.38 -18.60
CA CYS A 467 -7.18 -31.23 -17.81
C CYS A 467 -6.73 -31.35 -16.36
N ALA A 468 -6.99 -32.49 -15.71
CA ALA A 468 -6.58 -32.73 -14.34
C ALA A 468 -6.20 -34.21 -14.10
N GLN A 469 -5.00 -34.42 -13.64
CA GLN A 469 -4.55 -35.71 -13.10
C GLN A 469 -4.68 -35.66 -11.57
N ILE A 470 -5.45 -36.58 -11.01
CA ILE A 470 -5.73 -36.66 -9.58
C ILE A 470 -5.17 -37.97 -9.02
N GLY A 471 -4.16 -37.86 -8.22
CA GLY A 471 -3.32 -38.96 -7.72
C GLY A 471 -2.18 -39.27 -8.68
N ASP A 472 -1.17 -39.92 -8.16
CA ASP A 472 -0.10 -40.53 -8.90
C ASP A 472 0.11 -41.95 -8.34
N SER A 473 -0.06 -42.96 -9.21
CA SER A 473 0.13 -44.37 -8.82
C SER A 473 1.56 -44.69 -8.34
N ASN A 474 2.52 -43.86 -8.70
CA ASN A 474 3.92 -43.96 -8.28
C ASN A 474 4.24 -43.05 -7.09
N SER A 475 3.25 -42.33 -6.56
CA SER A 475 3.50 -41.38 -5.46
C SER A 475 3.86 -42.08 -4.15
N GLN A 476 4.94 -41.66 -3.55
CA GLN A 476 5.34 -42.07 -2.21
C GLN A 476 4.47 -41.50 -1.09
N TYR A 477 3.59 -40.55 -1.42
CA TYR A 477 2.82 -39.75 -0.45
C TYR A 477 1.40 -40.27 -0.19
N GLY A 478 0.99 -41.33 -0.91
CA GLY A 478 -0.33 -41.94 -0.75
C GLY A 478 -1.41 -41.35 -1.66
N ALA A 479 -2.65 -41.66 -1.35
CA ALA A 479 -3.81 -41.34 -2.18
C ALA A 479 -4.33 -39.92 -1.97
N ASN A 480 -5.03 -39.41 -2.98
CA ASN A 480 -5.90 -38.25 -2.85
C ASN A 480 -7.23 -38.63 -2.22
N PHE A 481 -7.74 -37.81 -1.31
CA PHE A 481 -9.02 -37.99 -0.66
C PHE A 481 -9.92 -36.77 -0.86
N ALA A 482 -11.22 -37.01 -1.11
CA ALA A 482 -12.26 -35.96 -1.10
C ALA A 482 -11.94 -34.71 -1.95
N THR A 483 -11.40 -34.90 -3.16
CA THR A 483 -11.17 -33.80 -4.11
C THR A 483 -12.45 -33.52 -4.89
N CYS A 484 -12.85 -32.25 -4.93
CA CYS A 484 -14.06 -31.78 -5.59
C CYS A 484 -13.74 -30.80 -6.73
N PHE A 485 -14.42 -30.99 -7.87
CA PHE A 485 -14.46 -30.02 -8.97
C PHE A 485 -15.90 -29.56 -9.18
N ASN A 486 -16.12 -28.26 -9.19
CA ASN A 486 -17.44 -27.67 -9.43
C ASN A 486 -17.35 -26.66 -10.58
N ASN A 487 -18.24 -26.79 -11.55
CA ASN A 487 -18.32 -25.92 -12.72
C ASN A 487 -17.01 -25.82 -13.51
N VAL A 488 -16.72 -26.86 -14.26
CA VAL A 488 -15.52 -26.95 -15.13
C VAL A 488 -15.89 -26.55 -16.56
N SER A 489 -15.14 -25.64 -17.16
CA SER A 489 -15.28 -25.24 -18.55
C SER A 489 -14.08 -25.74 -19.36
N ILE A 490 -14.34 -26.22 -20.57
CA ILE A 490 -13.31 -26.79 -21.44
C ILE A 490 -13.39 -26.14 -22.81
N ASN A 491 -12.29 -25.53 -23.24
CA ASN A 491 -12.15 -25.06 -24.60
C ASN A 491 -11.68 -26.19 -25.50
N ALA A 492 -11.92 -26.05 -26.81
CA ALA A 492 -11.62 -27.05 -27.84
C ALA A 492 -10.20 -27.64 -27.76
N ASP A 493 -10.02 -28.84 -28.29
CA ASP A 493 -8.74 -29.58 -28.46
C ASP A 493 -8.17 -30.20 -27.16
N THR A 494 -8.97 -30.48 -26.15
CA THR A 494 -8.58 -31.28 -24.98
C THR A 494 -8.93 -32.75 -25.18
N VAL A 495 -7.99 -33.64 -24.82
CA VAL A 495 -8.14 -35.11 -25.03
C VAL A 495 -8.77 -35.78 -23.83
N LEU A 496 -8.31 -35.49 -22.60
CA LEU A 496 -8.75 -36.15 -21.38
C LEU A 496 -9.11 -35.12 -20.30
N LEU A 497 -10.32 -35.22 -19.74
CA LEU A 497 -10.74 -34.28 -18.68
C LEU A 497 -10.09 -34.62 -17.33
N PHE A 498 -10.31 -35.85 -16.84
CA PHE A 498 -9.75 -36.32 -15.60
C PHE A 498 -9.00 -37.63 -15.76
N ASP A 499 -7.75 -37.66 -15.28
CA ASP A 499 -6.96 -38.86 -15.08
C ASP A 499 -6.94 -39.16 -13.57
N LEU A 500 -7.81 -40.10 -13.15
CA LEU A 500 -7.96 -40.47 -11.75
C LEU A 500 -7.13 -41.71 -11.44
N GLN A 501 -5.93 -41.51 -10.89
CA GLN A 501 -5.01 -42.63 -10.66
C GLN A 501 -5.17 -43.16 -9.22
N LEU A 502 -4.59 -42.53 -8.23
CA LEU A 502 -4.70 -42.92 -6.83
C LEU A 502 -5.60 -41.91 -6.08
N CYS A 503 -6.91 -42.03 -6.25
CA CYS A 503 -7.89 -41.07 -5.78
C CYS A 503 -9.07 -41.76 -5.08
N ARG A 504 -9.51 -41.22 -3.94
CA ARG A 504 -10.67 -41.69 -3.18
C ARG A 504 -11.65 -40.55 -2.97
N ASN A 505 -12.97 -40.87 -3.05
CA ASN A 505 -14.06 -39.94 -2.85
C ASN A 505 -13.92 -38.68 -3.74
N PHE A 506 -13.69 -38.91 -5.03
CA PHE A 506 -13.64 -37.82 -6.02
C PHE A 506 -15.05 -37.35 -6.36
N HIS A 507 -15.24 -36.03 -6.45
CA HIS A 507 -16.52 -35.45 -6.86
C HIS A 507 -16.31 -34.41 -7.96
N CYS A 508 -17.12 -34.48 -9.01
CA CYS A 508 -17.22 -33.46 -10.04
C CYS A 508 -18.67 -33.11 -10.30
N ASP A 509 -19.01 -31.83 -10.16
CA ASP A 509 -20.33 -31.30 -10.45
C ASP A 509 -20.28 -30.23 -11.54
N GLY A 510 -21.00 -30.47 -12.62
CA GLY A 510 -21.15 -29.56 -13.74
C GLY A 510 -19.86 -29.36 -14.57
N TYR A 511 -19.87 -29.73 -15.84
CA TYR A 511 -18.88 -29.25 -16.79
C TYR A 511 -19.55 -28.80 -18.08
N GLY A 512 -18.98 -27.79 -18.77
CA GLY A 512 -19.40 -27.29 -20.03
C GLY A 512 -18.27 -27.40 -21.07
N ALA A 513 -18.57 -27.90 -22.26
CA ALA A 513 -17.66 -27.90 -23.40
C ALA A 513 -18.17 -26.95 -24.50
N SER A 514 -17.31 -26.08 -25.03
CA SER A 514 -17.71 -25.08 -26.01
C SER A 514 -17.94 -25.62 -27.43
N SER A 515 -17.71 -26.92 -27.72
CA SER A 515 -17.93 -27.51 -29.04
C SER A 515 -18.22 -29.03 -28.98
N ALA A 516 -18.58 -29.58 -30.09
CA ALA A 516 -19.08 -30.95 -30.30
C ALA A 516 -18.07 -32.08 -30.03
N TYR A 517 -17.01 -31.87 -29.30
CA TYR A 517 -16.07 -32.91 -28.93
C TYR A 517 -16.62 -33.74 -27.78
N THR A 518 -16.70 -35.04 -28.02
CA THR A 518 -17.10 -36.05 -27.06
C THR A 518 -15.93 -36.27 -26.11
N LEU A 519 -15.84 -35.49 -25.00
CA LEU A 519 -14.96 -35.80 -23.91
C LEU A 519 -15.47 -36.99 -23.13
N GLN A 520 -15.04 -38.15 -23.50
CA GLN A 520 -15.47 -39.42 -22.94
C GLN A 520 -14.33 -40.16 -22.29
N GLN A 521 -13.46 -39.54 -21.50
CA GLN A 521 -12.53 -40.41 -20.77
C GLN A 521 -12.24 -39.85 -19.41
N PHE A 522 -12.84 -40.47 -18.42
CA PHE A 522 -12.32 -40.51 -17.06
C PHE A 522 -11.43 -41.76 -17.01
N HIS A 523 -10.11 -41.55 -17.01
CA HIS A 523 -9.19 -42.68 -16.86
C HIS A 523 -9.11 -43.00 -15.36
N ARG A 524 -9.46 -44.23 -15.03
CA ARG A 524 -9.38 -44.78 -13.68
C ARG A 524 -8.28 -45.84 -13.68
N ASN A 525 -7.23 -45.62 -12.91
CA ASN A 525 -6.27 -46.66 -12.58
C ASN A 525 -6.58 -47.13 -11.15
N SER A 526 -7.34 -48.20 -10.94
CA SER A 526 -7.58 -48.70 -9.61
C SER A 526 -8.11 -50.15 -9.54
N ASP A 527 -7.49 -50.91 -8.71
CA ASP A 527 -7.99 -52.15 -8.16
C ASP A 527 -8.75 -51.94 -6.86
N ASP A 528 -9.03 -50.69 -6.43
CA ASP A 528 -9.66 -50.36 -5.17
C ASP A 528 -11.18 -50.22 -5.37
N THR A 529 -11.92 -51.22 -4.90
CA THR A 529 -13.39 -51.31 -5.00
C THR A 529 -14.13 -50.48 -3.93
N SER A 530 -13.41 -49.87 -2.98
CA SER A 530 -14.00 -49.15 -1.85
C SER A 530 -14.21 -47.64 -2.11
N ASN A 531 -13.89 -47.13 -3.30
CA ASN A 531 -13.87 -45.72 -3.60
C ASN A 531 -15.16 -45.23 -4.26
N THR A 532 -15.63 -44.08 -3.82
CA THR A 532 -16.80 -43.41 -4.38
C THR A 532 -16.34 -42.30 -5.35
N TYR A 533 -16.73 -42.42 -6.60
CA TYR A 533 -16.55 -41.41 -7.61
C TYR A 533 -17.94 -40.87 -7.98
N THR A 534 -18.18 -39.61 -7.71
CA THR A 534 -19.47 -38.97 -7.99
C THR A 534 -19.30 -37.96 -9.10
N PHE A 535 -19.98 -38.19 -10.21
CA PHE A 535 -20.09 -37.25 -11.32
C PHE A 535 -21.55 -36.86 -11.45
N SER A 536 -21.89 -35.63 -11.13
CA SER A 536 -23.20 -35.07 -11.35
C SER A 536 -23.14 -34.01 -12.44
N ASN A 537 -24.18 -33.97 -13.27
CA ASN A 537 -24.29 -33.00 -14.36
C ASN A 537 -23.15 -33.04 -15.39
N VAL A 538 -22.64 -34.23 -15.67
CA VAL A 538 -21.60 -34.50 -16.66
C VAL A 538 -22.25 -34.76 -18.01
N GLY A 539 -22.49 -33.72 -18.80
CA GLY A 539 -23.10 -33.81 -20.14
C GLY A 539 -23.58 -32.45 -20.61
N LYS A 540 -23.97 -32.38 -21.88
CA LYS A 540 -24.45 -31.18 -22.54
C LYS A 540 -25.78 -30.71 -21.96
N TYR A 541 -25.78 -30.08 -20.80
CA TYR A 541 -26.94 -29.41 -20.24
C TYR A 541 -26.66 -27.95 -20.05
N ASN A 542 -27.24 -27.12 -20.91
CA ASN A 542 -27.51 -25.75 -20.56
C ASN A 542 -28.68 -25.76 -19.58
N LEU A 543 -28.43 -25.58 -18.31
CA LEU A 543 -29.47 -25.29 -17.34
C LEU A 543 -29.97 -23.87 -17.57
N TYR A 544 -30.91 -23.69 -18.48
CA TYR A 544 -31.74 -22.50 -18.50
C TYR A 544 -32.85 -22.75 -17.49
N THR A 545 -32.79 -22.07 -16.35
CA THR A 545 -33.92 -22.01 -15.45
C THR A 545 -34.51 -20.63 -15.48
N ASP A 546 -35.73 -20.53 -15.81
CA ASP A 546 -36.49 -19.29 -15.80
C ASP A 546 -36.71 -18.70 -14.43
N ASN A 547 -36.13 -19.21 -13.36
CA ASN A 547 -36.12 -18.61 -12.02
C ASN A 547 -35.53 -19.47 -10.90
N SER A 548 -34.91 -20.62 -11.15
CA SER A 548 -34.43 -21.48 -10.07
C SER A 548 -33.16 -22.23 -10.43
N LEU A 549 -32.23 -22.36 -9.49
CA LEU A 549 -31.06 -23.23 -9.63
C LEU A 549 -31.46 -24.66 -9.29
N TYR A 550 -31.41 -25.56 -10.26
CA TYR A 550 -31.60 -26.98 -10.00
C TYR A 550 -30.26 -27.69 -9.99
N LEU A 551 -29.88 -28.23 -8.82
CA LEU A 551 -28.81 -29.21 -8.72
C LEU A 551 -29.44 -30.59 -8.95
N HIS A 552 -29.08 -31.23 -10.06
CA HIS A 552 -29.65 -32.52 -10.42
C HIS A 552 -28.67 -33.64 -10.09
N ASN A 553 -29.14 -34.61 -9.31
CA ASN A 553 -28.45 -35.89 -9.12
C ASN A 553 -29.06 -36.90 -10.08
N SER A 554 -28.29 -37.40 -11.05
CA SER A 554 -28.79 -38.23 -12.14
C SER A 554 -29.02 -39.69 -11.80
N ALA A 555 -28.78 -40.14 -10.59
CA ALA A 555 -28.70 -41.58 -10.35
C ALA A 555 -29.88 -42.19 -9.59
N SER A 556 -30.88 -41.50 -9.13
CA SER A 556 -32.14 -42.05 -8.61
C SER A 556 -32.99 -40.99 -7.97
N LEU A 557 -33.79 -40.37 -8.78
CA LEU A 557 -34.87 -39.51 -8.31
C LEU A 557 -36.16 -40.30 -8.15
N GLU A 558 -36.12 -41.52 -7.64
CA GLU A 558 -37.38 -42.17 -7.29
C GLU A 558 -38.00 -41.59 -6.02
N ASN A 559 -37.27 -40.86 -5.20
CA ASN A 559 -37.81 -40.14 -4.04
C ASN A 559 -37.17 -38.79 -3.81
N GLY A 560 -36.98 -38.07 -4.92
CA GLY A 560 -36.31 -36.81 -5.02
C GLY A 560 -36.83 -35.76 -4.08
N LYS A 561 -36.40 -34.82 -3.83
CA LYS A 561 -36.81 -33.52 -3.31
C LYS A 561 -35.76 -32.80 -2.45
N ASN A 562 -34.51 -33.14 -2.53
CA ASN A 562 -33.56 -32.35 -1.79
C ASN A 562 -32.42 -31.89 -2.67
N ILE A 563 -32.41 -30.62 -2.98
CA ILE A 563 -31.22 -29.91 -3.35
C ILE A 563 -30.40 -29.72 -2.06
N ARG A 564 -29.41 -30.58 -1.85
CA ARG A 564 -28.52 -30.43 -0.70
C ARG A 564 -27.33 -29.60 -1.10
N ILE A 565 -27.36 -28.31 -0.74
CA ILE A 565 -26.16 -27.46 -0.73
C ILE A 565 -25.57 -27.62 0.67
N ASP A 566 -24.65 -28.56 0.84
CA ASP A 566 -23.97 -28.75 2.13
C ASP A 566 -22.84 -27.72 2.24
N THR A 567 -23.14 -26.55 2.81
CA THR A 567 -22.16 -25.54 3.13
C THR A 567 -21.75 -25.72 4.58
N ARG A 568 -20.76 -26.55 4.85
CA ARG A 568 -20.22 -26.70 6.22
C ARG A 568 -19.62 -25.42 6.78
N ASN A 569 -19.41 -24.39 5.97
CA ASN A 569 -18.94 -23.09 6.41
C ASN A 569 -19.52 -21.94 5.57
N GLY A 570 -20.79 -21.60 5.82
CA GLY A 570 -21.18 -20.23 5.70
C GLY A 570 -21.87 -19.71 4.44
N LEU A 571 -22.45 -20.54 3.55
CA LEU A 571 -23.46 -20.04 2.62
C LEU A 571 -24.79 -20.75 2.91
N SER A 572 -25.67 -20.11 3.66
CA SER A 572 -27.03 -20.56 3.84
C SER A 572 -27.88 -20.04 2.68
N VAL A 573 -28.28 -20.91 1.78
CA VAL A 573 -29.40 -20.62 0.87
C VAL A 573 -30.63 -21.21 1.49
N SER A 574 -31.40 -20.39 2.22
CA SER A 574 -32.71 -20.82 2.67
C SER A 574 -33.72 -20.64 1.52
N THR A 575 -34.30 -21.74 1.06
CA THR A 575 -35.51 -21.68 0.22
C THR A 575 -36.70 -21.55 1.14
N GLN A 576 -37.28 -20.36 1.22
CA GLN A 576 -38.63 -20.22 1.73
C GLN A 576 -39.60 -20.39 0.56
N THR A 577 -40.53 -21.33 0.66
CA THR A 577 -41.70 -21.40 -0.21
C THR A 577 -42.58 -20.21 0.11
N ASP A 578 -42.52 -19.20 -0.72
CA ASP A 578 -43.32 -18.00 -0.52
C ASP A 578 -44.70 -18.18 -1.14
N THR A 579 -45.70 -18.13 -0.30
CA THR A 579 -47.05 -17.85 -0.70
C THR A 579 -47.29 -16.34 -0.56
N GLY A 580 -46.66 -15.58 -1.42
CA GLY A 580 -47.08 -14.23 -1.80
C GLY A 580 -46.96 -13.13 -0.75
N SER A 581 -45.79 -12.65 -0.46
CA SER A 581 -45.58 -11.30 0.06
C SER A 581 -44.31 -10.68 -0.46
N ALA A 582 -44.43 -9.48 -1.00
CA ALA A 582 -43.34 -8.67 -1.51
C ALA A 582 -42.41 -8.26 -0.35
N GLY A 583 -41.10 -8.59 -0.42
CA GLY A 583 -40.18 -7.85 0.39
C GLY A 583 -38.96 -8.56 0.97
N ASN A 584 -38.72 -9.82 0.73
CA ASN A 584 -37.51 -10.44 1.32
C ASN A 584 -36.34 -10.38 0.39
N ASN A 585 -35.28 -9.72 0.87
CA ASN A 585 -34.03 -9.57 0.16
C ASN A 585 -33.15 -10.82 0.35
N PHE A 586 -32.84 -11.47 -0.76
CA PHE A 586 -31.98 -12.65 -0.76
C PHE A 586 -30.61 -12.30 -1.36
N LEU A 587 -29.56 -13.00 -0.91
CA LEU A 587 -28.29 -13.01 -1.57
C LEU A 587 -28.47 -13.65 -2.95
N ILE A 588 -28.50 -12.86 -4.01
CA ILE A 588 -28.60 -13.36 -5.38
C ILE A 588 -27.20 -13.29 -5.99
N ILE A 589 -26.55 -14.45 -6.15
CA ILE A 589 -25.39 -14.55 -7.01
C ILE A 589 -25.90 -14.67 -8.44
N ARG A 590 -25.83 -13.59 -9.21
CA ARG A 590 -26.29 -13.56 -10.61
C ARG A 590 -25.12 -13.50 -11.56
N ARG A 591 -25.22 -14.37 -12.61
CA ARG A 591 -24.48 -14.20 -13.85
C ARG A 591 -25.32 -13.37 -14.81
N THR A 592 -24.89 -12.18 -15.19
CA THR A 592 -25.57 -11.36 -16.20
C THR A 592 -24.58 -10.95 -17.28
N GLY A 593 -24.79 -11.41 -18.52
CA GLY A 593 -24.03 -10.98 -19.70
C GLY A 593 -22.82 -11.85 -20.03
N VAL A 594 -22.13 -11.48 -21.11
CA VAL A 594 -21.10 -12.27 -21.78
C VAL A 594 -19.72 -12.09 -21.12
N ASP A 595 -19.52 -11.01 -20.35
CA ASP A 595 -18.29 -10.72 -19.61
C ASP A 595 -18.55 -10.78 -18.13
N ILE A 596 -17.91 -11.72 -17.40
CA ILE A 596 -18.26 -12.03 -16.03
C ILE A 596 -17.03 -12.05 -15.18
N ASP A 597 -16.82 -10.94 -14.51
CA ASP A 597 -15.86 -10.84 -13.43
C ASP A 597 -16.41 -10.11 -12.21
N SER A 598 -17.70 -10.22 -11.91
CA SER A 598 -18.28 -9.52 -10.76
C SER A 598 -19.22 -10.36 -9.92
N PHE A 599 -18.99 -10.35 -8.61
CA PHE A 599 -19.95 -10.70 -7.58
C PHE A 599 -20.80 -9.45 -7.31
N GLU A 600 -22.12 -9.53 -7.57
CA GLU A 600 -23.02 -8.41 -7.35
C GLU A 600 -24.02 -8.72 -6.25
N LEU A 601 -23.95 -7.97 -5.15
CA LEU A 601 -24.99 -7.91 -4.13
C LEU A 601 -26.01 -6.84 -4.56
N ARG A 602 -27.18 -7.25 -5.05
CA ARG A 602 -28.28 -6.34 -5.34
C ARG A 602 -29.38 -6.48 -4.31
N THR A 603 -29.73 -5.38 -3.69
CA THR A 603 -31.00 -5.24 -2.98
C THR A 603 -32.03 -4.65 -3.94
N ARG A 604 -33.16 -5.32 -4.11
CA ARG A 604 -34.26 -4.85 -4.94
C ARG A 604 -35.18 -3.95 -4.10
N SER A 605 -34.94 -2.64 -4.19
CA SER A 605 -35.87 -1.66 -3.62
C SER A 605 -36.11 -0.52 -4.62
N THR A 606 -37.36 -0.08 -4.73
CA THR A 606 -37.77 1.04 -5.58
C THR A 606 -37.43 2.41 -4.96
N ALA A 607 -36.90 2.46 -3.73
CA ALA A 607 -36.51 3.68 -3.05
C ALA A 607 -35.24 3.40 -2.23
N GLY A 608 -34.07 3.70 -2.80
CA GLY A 608 -32.77 3.65 -2.13
C GLY A 608 -32.34 2.23 -1.70
N ALA A 609 -31.53 1.57 -2.51
CA ALA A 609 -30.98 0.25 -2.15
C ALA A 609 -29.75 0.44 -1.22
N TYR A 610 -29.83 -0.15 -0.03
CA TYR A 610 -28.74 -0.20 0.90
C TYR A 610 -28.22 -1.63 1.02
N THR A 611 -26.90 -1.81 1.04
CA THR A 611 -26.27 -3.06 1.44
C THR A 611 -25.83 -2.92 2.88
N TYR A 612 -26.48 -3.62 3.79
CA TYR A 612 -26.07 -3.69 5.19
C TYR A 612 -25.14 -4.87 5.38
N ILE A 613 -23.92 -4.58 5.89
CA ILE A 613 -23.00 -5.60 6.39
C ILE A 613 -22.96 -5.42 7.90
N ASN A 614 -23.76 -6.19 8.61
CA ASN A 614 -23.84 -6.13 10.07
C ASN A 614 -22.99 -7.26 10.66
N THR A 615 -21.71 -7.03 10.72
CA THR A 615 -20.72 -7.94 11.32
C THR A 615 -19.82 -7.16 12.28
N PRO A 616 -19.32 -7.79 13.36
CA PRO A 616 -18.33 -7.16 14.23
C PRO A 616 -17.09 -6.68 13.47
N GLU A 617 -16.69 -7.43 12.44
CA GLU A 617 -15.58 -7.10 11.55
C GLU A 617 -15.90 -7.50 10.10
N THR A 618 -15.52 -6.68 9.15
CA THR A 618 -15.62 -6.96 7.71
C THR A 618 -14.22 -6.88 7.09
N HIS A 619 -13.75 -8.00 6.57
CA HIS A 619 -12.45 -8.10 5.92
C HIS A 619 -12.60 -8.09 4.40
N PHE A 620 -11.87 -7.19 3.74
CA PHE A 620 -11.77 -7.13 2.29
C PHE A 620 -10.35 -7.53 1.88
N SER A 621 -10.22 -8.60 1.12
CA SER A 621 -8.93 -9.07 0.60
C SER A 621 -8.53 -8.41 -0.73
N GLY A 622 -9.34 -7.50 -1.25
CA GLY A 622 -9.14 -6.82 -2.52
C GLY A 622 -9.36 -5.31 -2.45
N LEU A 623 -9.23 -4.67 -3.60
CA LEU A 623 -9.43 -3.23 -3.76
C LEU A 623 -10.92 -2.87 -3.65
N ILE A 624 -11.24 -1.92 -2.78
CA ILE A 624 -12.55 -1.26 -2.75
C ILE A 624 -12.44 0.01 -3.58
N LYS A 625 -13.12 0.06 -4.70
CA LYS A 625 -13.15 1.25 -5.57
C LYS A 625 -14.57 1.62 -5.98
N PRO A 626 -14.87 2.90 -6.22
CA PRO A 626 -16.14 3.32 -6.81
C PRO A 626 -16.21 2.88 -8.28
N THR A 627 -17.43 2.73 -8.79
CA THR A 627 -17.69 2.39 -10.20
C THR A 627 -17.43 3.55 -11.15
N VAL A 628 -17.51 4.77 -10.65
CA VAL A 628 -17.30 6.01 -11.42
C VAL A 628 -16.27 6.85 -10.67
N ASP A 629 -15.27 7.35 -11.39
CA ASP A 629 -14.21 8.18 -10.83
C ASP A 629 -14.71 9.49 -10.27
N ASN A 630 -14.27 9.84 -9.07
CA ASN A 630 -14.54 11.12 -8.39
C ASN A 630 -16.03 11.49 -8.18
N VAL A 631 -16.93 10.49 -8.16
CA VAL A 631 -18.38 10.70 -7.96
C VAL A 631 -18.85 10.22 -6.60
N ASN A 632 -18.29 9.10 -6.10
CA ASN A 632 -18.76 8.46 -4.88
C ASN A 632 -17.85 8.73 -3.69
N SER A 633 -18.44 9.08 -2.56
CA SER A 633 -17.73 9.28 -1.29
C SER A 633 -17.77 8.04 -0.40
N ASN A 634 -16.76 7.87 0.44
CA ASN A 634 -16.76 6.89 1.51
C ASN A 634 -17.27 7.55 2.81
N GLY A 635 -18.54 7.43 3.05
CA GLY A 635 -19.26 8.16 4.10
C GLY A 635 -19.92 9.45 3.60
N THR A 636 -20.65 10.11 4.46
CA THR A 636 -21.34 11.38 4.21
C THR A 636 -21.12 12.34 5.39
N SER A 637 -21.49 13.62 5.24
CA SER A 637 -21.48 14.58 6.33
C SER A 637 -22.29 14.11 7.56
N ALA A 638 -23.38 13.40 7.31
CA ALA A 638 -24.26 12.84 8.33
C ALA A 638 -23.74 11.51 8.92
N PHE A 639 -23.06 10.67 8.12
CA PHE A 639 -22.57 9.35 8.54
C PHE A 639 -21.10 9.21 8.20
N ARG A 640 -20.24 9.45 9.18
CA ARG A 640 -18.80 9.49 9.06
C ARG A 640 -18.16 8.29 9.75
N TRP A 641 -17.05 7.83 9.22
CA TRP A 641 -16.19 6.90 9.92
C TRP A 641 -15.60 7.57 11.16
N SER A 642 -15.63 6.90 12.30
CA SER A 642 -15.01 7.40 13.54
C SER A 642 -13.49 7.44 13.41
N GLN A 643 -12.93 6.47 12.71
CA GLN A 643 -11.50 6.34 12.47
C GLN A 643 -11.24 5.47 11.24
N VAL A 644 -10.24 5.84 10.44
CA VAL A 644 -9.71 5.06 9.32
C VAL A 644 -8.22 4.83 9.56
N TYR A 645 -7.80 3.56 9.60
CA TYR A 645 -6.40 3.18 9.70
C TYR A 645 -5.91 2.82 8.30
N ALA A 646 -4.98 3.60 7.78
CA ALA A 646 -4.32 3.33 6.51
C ALA A 646 -2.81 3.26 6.73
N GLY A 647 -2.12 2.34 6.06
CA GLY A 647 -0.66 2.22 6.15
C GLY A 647 0.08 3.40 5.55
N THR A 648 -0.57 4.10 4.61
CA THR A 648 -0.11 5.36 4.01
C THR A 648 -1.26 6.36 4.02
N GLY A 649 -0.94 7.65 4.09
CA GLY A 649 -1.94 8.72 3.93
C GLY A 649 -2.59 8.67 2.54
N SER A 650 -3.74 9.32 2.39
CA SER A 650 -4.39 9.49 1.10
C SER A 650 -3.45 10.22 0.14
N ILE A 651 -3.27 9.68 -1.06
CA ILE A 651 -2.61 10.39 -2.16
C ILE A 651 -3.68 11.28 -2.80
N ASN A 652 -3.55 12.57 -2.65
CA ASN A 652 -4.36 13.52 -3.39
C ASN A 652 -3.76 13.68 -4.80
N THR A 653 -4.57 13.48 -5.84
CA THR A 653 -4.15 13.77 -7.21
C THR A 653 -3.84 15.27 -7.32
N SER A 654 -2.67 15.59 -7.83
CA SER A 654 -2.19 16.98 -7.98
C SER A 654 -1.65 17.24 -9.38
N ASN A 655 -2.36 16.72 -10.41
CA ASN A 655 -1.99 16.96 -11.80
C ASN A 655 -2.24 18.44 -12.16
N GLU A 656 -1.20 19.12 -12.62
CA GLU A 656 -1.23 20.55 -12.96
C GLU A 656 -2.17 20.86 -14.13
N GLU A 657 -2.31 19.95 -15.08
CA GLU A 657 -3.20 20.10 -16.24
C GLU A 657 -4.70 20.19 -15.83
N LEU A 658 -5.05 19.66 -14.65
CA LEU A 658 -6.41 19.69 -14.11
C LEU A 658 -6.67 20.92 -13.23
N LYS A 659 -5.69 21.84 -13.10
CA LYS A 659 -5.76 23.00 -12.21
C LYS A 659 -5.77 24.30 -13.02
N LEU A 660 -6.69 25.16 -12.69
CA LEU A 660 -6.69 26.54 -13.15
C LEU A 660 -5.96 27.40 -12.12
N ARG A 661 -4.83 28.01 -12.49
CA ARG A 661 -4.15 28.98 -11.64
C ARG A 661 -4.99 30.24 -11.51
N ILE A 662 -5.27 30.65 -10.29
CA ILE A 662 -6.02 31.86 -9.97
C ILE A 662 -5.04 32.87 -9.39
N GLU A 663 -5.04 34.11 -9.95
CA GLU A 663 -4.32 35.25 -9.41
C GLU A 663 -5.30 36.13 -8.65
N ALA A 664 -4.99 36.39 -7.39
CA ALA A 664 -5.76 37.32 -6.57
C ALA A 664 -5.21 38.75 -6.76
N ASP A 665 -6.09 39.76 -6.69
CA ASP A 665 -5.66 41.15 -6.63
C ASP A 665 -4.89 41.46 -5.34
N GLU A 666 -4.17 42.59 -5.33
CA GLU A 666 -3.27 42.96 -4.22
C GLU A 666 -4.03 43.11 -2.89
N LYS A 667 -5.27 43.57 -2.92
CA LYS A 667 -6.14 43.76 -1.75
C LYS A 667 -6.59 42.39 -1.20
N THR A 668 -6.98 41.48 -2.07
CA THR A 668 -7.38 40.12 -1.68
C THR A 668 -6.20 39.36 -1.11
N THR A 669 -5.02 39.47 -1.73
CA THR A 669 -3.77 38.83 -1.24
C THR A 669 -3.39 39.32 0.14
N GLU A 670 -3.48 40.62 0.42
CA GLU A 670 -3.21 41.18 1.74
C GLU A 670 -4.25 40.74 2.80
N SER A 671 -5.51 40.67 2.41
CA SER A 671 -6.58 40.15 3.27
C SER A 671 -6.34 38.69 3.65
N GLU A 672 -5.95 37.87 2.70
CA GLU A 672 -5.59 36.47 2.91
C GLU A 672 -4.35 36.32 3.81
N ARG A 673 -3.32 37.14 3.60
CA ARG A 673 -2.12 37.17 4.46
C ARG A 673 -2.46 37.48 5.91
N LEU A 674 -3.27 38.48 6.13
CA LEU A 674 -3.71 38.87 7.48
C LEU A 674 -4.58 37.77 8.13
N ALA A 675 -5.48 37.17 7.36
CA ALA A 675 -6.29 36.06 7.84
C ALA A 675 -5.42 34.85 8.21
N ALA A 676 -4.46 34.46 7.38
CA ALA A 676 -3.55 33.36 7.64
C ALA A 676 -2.75 33.56 8.93
N LEU A 677 -2.21 34.77 9.14
CA LEU A 677 -1.47 35.14 10.34
C LEU A 677 -2.37 35.10 11.61
N GLU A 678 -3.61 35.52 11.50
CA GLU A 678 -4.54 35.47 12.63
C GLU A 678 -5.03 34.06 12.93
N ILE A 679 -5.30 33.25 11.90
CA ILE A 679 -5.65 31.81 12.04
C ILE A 679 -4.53 31.07 12.76
N LYS A 680 -3.28 31.28 12.38
CA LYS A 680 -2.10 30.69 13.03
C LYS A 680 -2.05 30.98 14.53
N LYS A 681 -2.36 32.19 14.95
CA LYS A 681 -2.39 32.58 16.38
C LYS A 681 -3.52 31.93 17.16
N ASN A 682 -4.54 31.44 16.46
CA ASN A 682 -5.73 30.80 17.04
C ASN A 682 -5.65 29.27 17.04
N ILE A 683 -4.48 28.69 16.77
CA ILE A 683 -4.26 27.25 16.94
C ILE A 683 -4.11 26.96 18.46
N TRP A 684 -4.86 25.98 18.96
CA TRP A 684 -4.87 25.63 20.38
C TRP A 684 -4.84 24.12 20.61
N ARG A 685 -4.62 23.72 21.82
CA ARG A 685 -4.62 22.31 22.28
C ARG A 685 -6.02 21.95 22.75
N PHE A 686 -6.49 20.77 22.37
CA PHE A 686 -7.79 20.29 22.79
C PHE A 686 -7.85 18.78 22.95
N LYS A 687 -8.89 18.33 23.63
CA LYS A 687 -9.29 16.92 23.66
C LYS A 687 -10.75 16.85 23.19
N PHE A 688 -11.10 15.83 22.43
CA PHE A 688 -12.50 15.61 22.05
C PHE A 688 -13.34 15.28 23.29
N LYS A 689 -14.47 15.94 23.46
CA LYS A 689 -15.35 15.77 24.61
C LYS A 689 -15.76 14.32 24.83
N ASP A 690 -16.08 13.58 23.75
CA ASP A 690 -16.48 12.18 23.83
C ASP A 690 -15.31 11.25 24.19
N ALA A 691 -14.11 11.55 23.70
CA ALA A 691 -12.90 10.83 24.13
C ALA A 691 -12.62 11.04 25.63
N VAL A 692 -12.88 12.24 26.15
CA VAL A 692 -12.75 12.53 27.61
C VAL A 692 -13.80 11.77 28.40
N LYS A 693 -15.06 11.71 27.94
CA LYS A 693 -16.10 10.91 28.60
C LYS A 693 -15.75 9.43 28.73
N ILE A 694 -15.11 8.87 27.71
CA ILE A 694 -14.80 7.43 27.65
C ILE A 694 -13.46 7.11 28.34
N LYS A 695 -12.44 7.96 28.19
CA LYS A 695 -11.04 7.69 28.58
C LYS A 695 -10.52 8.59 29.70
N SER A 696 -11.34 9.51 30.20
CA SER A 696 -10.95 10.48 31.24
C SER A 696 -9.60 11.14 30.92
N ASP A 697 -8.63 11.07 31.81
CA ASP A 697 -7.29 11.66 31.65
C ASP A 697 -6.47 11.01 30.51
N GLY A 698 -6.78 9.78 30.15
CA GLY A 698 -6.15 9.05 29.01
C GLY A 698 -6.56 9.54 27.63
N ALA A 699 -7.49 10.52 27.51
CA ALA A 699 -7.82 11.13 26.23
C ALA A 699 -6.62 11.93 25.67
N ARG A 700 -6.28 11.71 24.40
CA ARG A 700 -5.12 12.32 23.73
C ARG A 700 -5.33 13.82 23.52
N ILE A 701 -4.24 14.56 23.53
CA ILE A 701 -4.21 15.98 23.17
C ILE A 701 -4.08 16.11 21.67
N HIS A 702 -4.90 16.96 21.08
CA HIS A 702 -4.89 17.35 19.68
C HIS A 702 -4.53 18.83 19.54
N PHE A 703 -4.01 19.19 18.39
CA PHE A 703 -3.74 20.58 18.03
C PHE A 703 -4.59 20.93 16.81
N GLY A 704 -5.16 22.10 16.80
CA GLY A 704 -5.98 22.54 15.68
C GLY A 704 -6.65 23.87 15.95
N VAL A 705 -7.50 24.28 15.02
CA VAL A 705 -8.29 25.50 15.10
C VAL A 705 -9.77 25.16 14.84
N GLY A 706 -10.67 25.86 15.49
CA GLY A 706 -12.10 25.67 15.28
C GLY A 706 -12.53 26.19 13.90
N ALA A 707 -13.34 25.42 13.19
CA ALA A 707 -13.81 25.81 11.85
C ALA A 707 -14.62 27.13 11.89
N GLN A 708 -15.43 27.34 12.94
CA GLN A 708 -16.15 28.59 13.14
C GLN A 708 -15.19 29.77 13.35
N THR A 709 -14.10 29.55 14.08
CA THR A 709 -13.05 30.57 14.29
C THR A 709 -12.41 30.96 12.98
N VAL A 710 -12.06 29.97 12.14
CA VAL A 710 -11.50 30.20 10.79
C VAL A 710 -12.48 31.00 9.94
N GLY A 711 -13.74 30.57 9.87
CA GLY A 711 -14.76 31.27 9.10
C GLY A 711 -14.99 32.72 9.57
N ASN A 712 -14.96 32.98 10.88
CA ASN A 712 -15.09 34.32 11.44
C ASN A 712 -13.89 35.20 11.10
N ILE A 713 -12.67 34.66 11.15
CA ILE A 713 -11.44 35.37 10.76
C ILE A 713 -11.48 35.73 9.30
N LEU A 714 -11.85 34.80 8.42
CA LEU A 714 -11.98 35.09 6.98
C LEU A 714 -12.97 36.24 6.72
N ARG A 715 -14.18 36.18 7.31
CA ARG A 715 -15.19 37.25 7.18
C ARG A 715 -14.70 38.59 7.74
N LYS A 716 -13.95 38.57 8.84
CA LYS A 716 -13.34 39.79 9.44
C LYS A 716 -12.46 40.53 8.43
N TYR A 717 -11.73 39.79 7.60
CA TYR A 717 -10.87 40.35 6.55
C TYR A 717 -11.58 40.49 5.19
N GLY A 718 -12.90 40.35 5.15
CA GLY A 718 -13.70 40.54 3.95
C GLY A 718 -13.66 39.36 2.96
N LEU A 719 -13.23 38.20 3.42
CA LEU A 719 -13.13 36.96 2.66
C LEU A 719 -14.34 36.07 2.94
N ASP A 720 -14.93 35.50 1.87
CA ASP A 720 -16.00 34.52 2.04
C ASP A 720 -15.42 33.12 2.30
N PRO A 721 -15.71 32.49 3.45
CA PRO A 721 -15.21 31.15 3.77
C PRO A 721 -15.58 30.09 2.72
N ASN A 722 -16.71 30.21 2.05
CA ASN A 722 -17.20 29.24 1.07
C ASN A 722 -16.33 29.19 -0.20
N ASN A 723 -15.52 30.20 -0.46
CA ASN A 723 -14.58 30.20 -1.57
C ASN A 723 -13.30 29.41 -1.29
N TYR A 724 -13.10 28.94 -0.06
CA TYR A 724 -11.88 28.24 0.36
C TYR A 724 -12.18 26.78 0.66
N ALA A 725 -11.61 25.87 -0.11
CA ALA A 725 -11.85 24.44 0.00
C ALA A 725 -11.47 23.86 1.37
N PHE A 726 -10.60 24.49 2.14
CA PHE A 726 -10.26 24.06 3.49
C PHE A 726 -11.36 24.31 4.54
N TRP A 727 -12.34 25.16 4.26
CA TRP A 727 -13.45 25.42 5.16
C TRP A 727 -14.70 24.72 4.65
N CYS A 728 -15.27 23.85 5.46
CA CYS A 728 -16.41 23.04 5.10
C CYS A 728 -17.58 23.33 6.03
N TYR A 729 -18.76 23.44 5.46
CA TYR A 729 -20.03 23.50 6.17
C TYR A 729 -21.01 22.58 5.45
N ASP A 730 -21.49 21.62 6.18
CA ASP A 730 -22.46 20.66 5.70
C ASP A 730 -23.70 20.72 6.60
N GLU A 731 -24.87 20.63 6.01
CA GLU A 731 -26.15 20.49 6.71
C GLU A 731 -26.94 19.34 6.12
N TRP A 732 -27.80 18.77 6.91
CA TRP A 732 -28.67 17.67 6.48
C TRP A 732 -30.01 17.78 7.19
N ASP A 733 -31.05 17.37 6.46
CA ASP A 733 -32.42 17.24 6.97
C ASP A 733 -32.57 15.99 7.84
N ASP A 734 -33.74 15.84 8.46
CA ASP A 734 -34.08 14.62 9.18
C ASP A 734 -33.96 13.39 8.27
N ILE A 735 -33.16 12.42 8.71
CA ILE A 735 -32.99 11.15 8.01
C ILE A 735 -33.92 10.11 8.65
N TYR A 736 -34.77 9.53 7.83
CA TYR A 736 -35.78 8.58 8.25
C TYR A 736 -35.39 7.15 7.87
N ALA A 737 -35.79 6.19 8.70
CA ALA A 737 -35.77 4.78 8.36
C ALA A 737 -37.11 4.14 8.73
N PRO A 738 -37.51 3.04 8.07
CA PRO A 738 -38.67 2.29 8.47
C PRO A 738 -38.52 1.79 9.92
N GLU A 739 -39.55 1.96 10.71
CA GLU A 739 -39.61 1.43 12.07
C GLU A 739 -39.72 -0.10 12.03
N VAL A 740 -38.72 -0.77 12.62
CA VAL A 740 -38.66 -2.22 12.76
C VAL A 740 -38.88 -2.56 14.23
N LEU A 741 -39.85 -3.37 14.54
CA LEU A 741 -40.08 -3.88 15.89
C LEU A 741 -39.89 -5.39 15.89
N ILE A 742 -39.50 -5.93 17.03
CA ILE A 742 -39.35 -7.36 17.25
C ILE A 742 -40.62 -7.84 17.99
N ARG A 743 -41.23 -8.92 17.50
CA ARG A 743 -42.28 -9.64 18.20
C ARG A 743 -41.90 -11.09 18.37
N SER A 744 -42.16 -11.63 19.53
CA SER A 744 -42.06 -13.07 19.76
C SER A 744 -43.25 -13.79 19.14
N VAL A 745 -42.97 -14.68 18.21
CA VAL A 745 -43.95 -15.47 17.49
C VAL A 745 -43.76 -16.95 17.85
N LYS A 746 -44.85 -17.65 18.09
CA LYS A 746 -44.80 -19.08 18.37
C LYS A 746 -44.89 -19.85 17.05
N ASN A 747 -43.89 -20.70 16.79
CA ASN A 747 -43.98 -21.61 15.65
C ASN A 747 -45.11 -22.64 15.91
N ASN A 748 -46.08 -22.66 15.05
CA ASN A 748 -47.27 -23.55 15.22
C ASN A 748 -46.95 -25.03 15.01
N GLU A 749 -45.82 -25.37 14.37
CA GLU A 749 -45.44 -26.77 14.11
C GLU A 749 -44.50 -27.31 15.19
N THR A 750 -43.54 -26.49 15.68
CA THR A 750 -42.57 -26.93 16.69
C THR A 750 -42.95 -26.54 18.11
N GLY A 751 -43.83 -25.58 18.27
CA GLY A 751 -44.22 -25.06 19.59
C GLY A 751 -43.21 -24.10 20.23
N GLU A 752 -42.10 -23.84 19.58
CA GLU A 752 -41.03 -22.95 20.05
C GLU A 752 -41.32 -21.49 19.74
N TRP A 753 -40.86 -20.60 20.62
CA TRP A 753 -40.96 -19.17 20.40
C TRP A 753 -39.71 -18.68 19.71
N TYR A 754 -39.84 -17.80 18.67
CA TYR A 754 -38.75 -17.09 18.01
C TYR A 754 -39.12 -15.63 17.86
N ASP A 755 -38.09 -14.79 17.82
CA ASP A 755 -38.24 -13.35 17.62
C ASP A 755 -38.28 -13.05 16.14
N GLU A 756 -39.34 -12.37 15.69
CA GLU A 756 -39.57 -11.95 14.33
C GLU A 756 -39.54 -10.42 14.24
N GLU A 757 -38.74 -9.92 13.33
CA GLU A 757 -38.73 -8.47 12.98
C GLU A 757 -39.88 -8.17 12.03
N TYR A 758 -40.65 -7.15 12.33
CA TYR A 758 -41.70 -6.68 11.43
C TYR A 758 -41.69 -5.17 11.26
N TYR A 759 -42.00 -4.70 10.06
CA TYR A 759 -42.10 -3.29 9.73
C TYR A 759 -43.47 -2.75 10.15
N THR A 760 -43.48 -1.69 10.93
CA THR A 760 -44.75 -1.07 11.41
C THR A 760 -45.42 -0.22 10.33
N GLY A 761 -44.74 0.06 9.21
CA GLY A 761 -45.17 1.00 8.19
C GLY A 761 -44.95 2.48 8.54
N ARG A 762 -44.39 2.75 9.71
CA ARG A 762 -44.01 4.09 10.14
C ARG A 762 -42.55 4.37 9.79
N GLN A 763 -42.26 5.65 9.63
CA GLN A 763 -40.88 6.14 9.51
C GLN A 763 -40.46 6.73 10.85
N VAL A 764 -39.29 6.38 11.32
CA VAL A 764 -38.66 6.96 12.51
C VAL A 764 -37.42 7.74 12.12
N ILE A 765 -37.18 8.86 12.79
CA ILE A 765 -35.98 9.66 12.59
C ILE A 765 -34.82 8.90 13.21
N ILE A 766 -33.92 8.43 12.36
CA ILE A 766 -32.65 7.78 12.79
C ILE A 766 -31.55 8.79 13.02
N LYS A 767 -31.66 9.95 12.40
CA LYS A 767 -30.77 11.07 12.64
C LYS A 767 -31.54 12.39 12.42
N PRO A 768 -31.67 13.23 13.44
CA PRO A 768 -32.32 14.53 13.31
C PRO A 768 -31.52 15.48 12.41
N ALA A 769 -32.20 16.43 11.81
CA ALA A 769 -31.60 17.53 11.06
C ALA A 769 -30.49 18.19 11.86
N GLY A 770 -29.44 18.56 11.19
CA GLY A 770 -28.30 19.15 11.84
C GLY A 770 -27.27 19.73 10.86
N TYR A 771 -26.21 20.26 11.41
CA TYR A 771 -25.12 20.79 10.60
C TYR A 771 -23.75 20.44 11.20
N GLN A 772 -22.73 20.52 10.38
CA GLN A 772 -21.36 20.23 10.76
C GLN A 772 -20.38 21.19 10.10
N TYR A 773 -19.51 21.75 10.91
CA TYR A 773 -18.34 22.45 10.39
C TYR A 773 -17.15 21.51 10.29
N GLY A 774 -16.34 21.68 9.26
CA GLY A 774 -15.12 20.90 9.03
C GLY A 774 -13.94 21.77 8.58
N ILE A 775 -12.75 21.26 8.80
CA ILE A 775 -11.51 21.83 8.26
C ILE A 775 -10.71 20.73 7.58
N ARG A 776 -10.31 20.98 6.33
CA ARG A 776 -9.29 20.19 5.63
C ARG A 776 -7.94 20.78 6.01
N TYR A 777 -7.32 20.15 7.01
CA TYR A 777 -6.10 20.70 7.61
C TYR A 777 -4.92 20.78 6.64
N GLU A 778 -4.81 19.87 5.69
CA GLU A 778 -3.74 19.91 4.67
C GLU A 778 -3.80 21.18 3.82
N GLU A 779 -4.97 21.52 3.31
CA GLU A 779 -5.18 22.73 2.52
C GLU A 779 -5.09 24.01 3.36
N LEU A 780 -5.62 23.98 4.60
CA LEU A 780 -5.44 25.08 5.54
C LEU A 780 -3.97 25.34 5.89
N MET A 781 -3.19 24.27 6.05
CA MET A 781 -1.75 24.39 6.26
C MET A 781 -1.05 25.02 5.04
N MET A 782 -1.42 24.61 3.83
CA MET A 782 -0.88 25.22 2.60
C MET A 782 -1.23 26.70 2.49
N PHE A 783 -2.46 27.07 2.82
CA PHE A 783 -2.89 28.48 2.88
C PHE A 783 -2.06 29.28 3.90
N ILE A 784 -1.90 28.76 5.10
CA ILE A 784 -1.09 29.42 6.12
C ILE A 784 0.38 29.53 5.68
N LEU A 785 0.96 28.46 5.13
CA LEU A 785 2.35 28.41 4.67
C LEU A 785 2.64 29.36 3.50
N MET A 786 1.65 29.63 2.67
CA MET A 786 1.79 30.56 1.55
C MET A 786 2.07 31.99 2.00
N PHE A 787 1.66 32.38 3.21
CA PHE A 787 1.71 33.75 3.74
C PHE A 787 2.61 33.91 4.97
N ILE A 788 3.35 32.87 5.32
CA ILE A 788 4.37 32.88 6.38
C ILE A 788 5.77 32.79 5.74
#